data_b9cc24b668f206e729a36f298abbe061
#
_entry.id   b9cc24b668f206e729a36f298abbe061
#
_cell.length_a   1.000
_cell.length_b   1.000
_cell.length_c   1.000
_cell.angle_alpha   90.00
_cell.angle_beta   90.00
_cell.angle_gamma   90.00
#
_symmetry.space_group_name_H-M   'P 1'
#
loop_
_entity.id
_entity.type
_entity.pdbx_description
1 polymer ?
#
loop_
_entity_poly.entity_id
_entity_poly.type
_entity_poly.pdbx_seq_one_letter_code
_entity_poly.pdbx_strand_id
1 'polypeptide(L)'
;MKDFKQYIEGNLGKSLKDCSKEEVYLALLQFTKEKSAALPQNNGKKKVYYISAEFLIGKLLSNNLINLGLYDEVKEELEAAGHSLAEIEEIELEPSLGNGGLGRLAACFLDSIATLGLTGDGVGLNYHYGLFEQKFKDNQQDAVPNVWLTPESWLVPTETSYKVPFGDFTLTSKMFDIDVLGYEQSTKNKLHLFDVESIDESLVSSDSIAFDKTQIAKNLTLFLYPDDSDEAGHLLRIYQQYFMVSNGAQLLIDEALAKGSNLHDLAEYATVQINDTHPSMVIPELIRLLGERGIEFDEAVEIVSAMTAYTNHTILAEALEKWPLDYLEKVVPHLVPIIKELDARVKAKYEDPSVAIIDEHGRVHMAHMDIHYGYSVNGVAALHTDILKESELKNFYEIYPEKFNNKTNGITFRRWLMHANPELAKLLDETIGTEWRKDASKLEALKAYRHDAIVREKLDKIKRGNKKRLSVYLQEKQGITVNENSIFDIQIKRMHEYKRQQMNALYVIHKYLDIKSGNIPARPITIIFGGKAAPAYVIAQDVIHLILSLSELIANDPEVSPHLQVVMVENYNVTAATHLIPACNISEQISLASKEASGTGNMKFMLNGALTLGTEDGANVEIHELVGDDNIYIFGEKSDEVIAHYEKGDYNASEFAQRDAIRPLVEFVKSDALLAVGNKERLERLYHELTTKDWFMTLLDLEDYIETKERMYRDFEDRDEWNAKVVTNIAMAGFFSSDRTIEDYNRDIWKLN
;
A
#
# COMPACT_ATOMS: atom_id res chain seq x y z
N MET A 1 19.07 -30.16 -14.65
CA MET A 1 19.33 -28.94 -13.84
C MET A 1 19.67 -29.44 -12.45
N LYS A 2 20.71 -28.91 -11.76
CA LYS A 2 20.97 -29.32 -10.38
C LYS A 2 19.77 -28.91 -9.55
N ASP A 3 19.16 -29.84 -8.81
CA ASP A 3 18.14 -29.53 -7.82
C ASP A 3 18.76 -28.68 -6.68
N PHE A 4 17.91 -28.12 -5.84
CA PHE A 4 18.38 -27.24 -4.78
C PHE A 4 19.34 -27.96 -3.81
N LYS A 5 19.03 -29.21 -3.47
CA LYS A 5 19.87 -30.03 -2.58
C LYS A 5 21.28 -30.22 -3.16
N GLN A 6 21.38 -30.60 -4.44
CA GLN A 6 22.68 -30.75 -5.12
C GLN A 6 23.45 -29.44 -5.19
N TYR A 7 22.72 -28.32 -5.38
CA TYR A 7 23.32 -26.99 -5.41
C TYR A 7 23.97 -26.63 -4.07
N ILE A 8 23.21 -26.77 -2.96
CA ILE A 8 23.70 -26.39 -1.63
C ILE A 8 24.86 -27.28 -1.16
N GLU A 9 24.71 -28.60 -1.36
CA GLU A 9 25.79 -29.56 -0.97
C GLU A 9 27.05 -29.35 -1.80
N GLY A 10 26.91 -29.00 -3.07
CA GLY A 10 28.05 -28.68 -3.92
C GLY A 10 28.76 -27.39 -3.57
N ASN A 11 28.04 -26.37 -3.14
CA ASN A 11 28.62 -25.07 -2.79
C ASN A 11 29.20 -25.04 -1.36
N LEU A 12 28.56 -25.71 -0.41
CA LEU A 12 28.97 -25.67 0.99
C LEU A 12 29.88 -26.87 1.39
N GLY A 13 29.95 -27.90 0.54
CA GLY A 13 30.79 -29.09 0.81
C GLY A 13 30.31 -29.93 1.97
N LYS A 14 29.03 -29.81 2.37
CA LYS A 14 28.41 -30.58 3.43
C LYS A 14 26.94 -30.89 3.12
N SER A 15 26.40 -31.86 3.84
CA SER A 15 24.99 -32.25 3.68
C SER A 15 24.02 -31.10 4.06
N LEU A 16 22.93 -30.97 3.36
CA LEU A 16 21.87 -30.02 3.69
C LEU A 16 21.41 -30.16 5.15
N LYS A 17 21.33 -31.38 5.67
CA LYS A 17 20.97 -31.67 7.05
C LYS A 17 21.92 -31.05 8.07
N ASP A 18 23.19 -30.89 7.73
CA ASP A 18 24.24 -30.40 8.61
C ASP A 18 24.46 -28.88 8.50
N CYS A 19 23.69 -28.20 7.66
CA CYS A 19 23.77 -26.76 7.48
C CYS A 19 23.01 -26.02 8.59
N SER A 20 23.50 -24.84 8.97
CA SER A 20 22.71 -23.92 9.81
C SER A 20 21.59 -23.26 8.99
N LYS A 21 20.60 -22.67 9.67
CA LYS A 21 19.51 -21.94 9.00
C LYS A 21 20.04 -20.79 8.15
N GLU A 22 21.04 -20.09 8.65
CA GLU A 22 21.71 -18.97 7.97
C GLU A 22 22.42 -19.43 6.70
N GLU A 23 23.14 -20.55 6.76
CA GLU A 23 23.81 -21.14 5.60
C GLU A 23 22.80 -21.56 4.54
N VAL A 24 21.67 -22.17 4.96
CA VAL A 24 20.58 -22.57 4.06
C VAL A 24 19.96 -21.34 3.41
N TYR A 25 19.67 -20.30 4.20
CA TYR A 25 19.11 -19.04 3.67
C TYR A 25 20.02 -18.42 2.62
N LEU A 26 21.30 -18.23 2.91
CA LEU A 26 22.24 -17.61 1.97
C LEU A 26 22.40 -18.44 0.68
N ALA A 27 22.47 -19.75 0.81
CA ALA A 27 22.56 -20.63 -0.36
C ALA A 27 21.27 -20.62 -1.18
N LEU A 28 20.10 -20.59 -0.53
CA LEU A 28 18.81 -20.53 -1.20
C LEU A 28 18.60 -19.19 -1.89
N LEU A 29 19.01 -18.09 -1.26
CA LEU A 29 19.02 -16.76 -1.85
C LEU A 29 19.86 -16.75 -3.14
N GLN A 30 21.11 -17.24 -3.06
CA GLN A 30 22.00 -17.30 -4.21
C GLN A 30 21.45 -18.20 -5.33
N PHE A 31 20.95 -19.37 -4.98
CA PHE A 31 20.30 -20.30 -5.93
C PHE A 31 19.15 -19.61 -6.68
N THR A 32 18.27 -18.92 -5.94
CA THR A 32 17.12 -18.22 -6.51
C THR A 32 17.55 -17.05 -7.42
N LYS A 33 18.57 -16.29 -6.99
CA LYS A 33 19.13 -15.20 -7.81
C LYS A 33 19.75 -15.73 -9.12
N GLU A 34 20.46 -16.83 -9.09
CA GLU A 34 21.04 -17.45 -10.29
C GLU A 34 19.95 -17.94 -11.26
N LYS A 35 18.88 -18.54 -10.73
CA LYS A 35 17.73 -18.94 -11.55
C LYS A 35 17.06 -17.73 -12.20
N SER A 36 16.88 -16.65 -11.44
CA SER A 36 16.30 -15.40 -11.94
C SER A 36 17.20 -14.73 -12.98
N ALA A 37 18.51 -14.70 -12.73
CA ALA A 37 19.48 -14.10 -13.65
C ALA A 37 19.50 -14.79 -15.01
N ALA A 38 19.27 -16.10 -15.05
CA ALA A 38 19.25 -16.90 -16.28
C ALA A 38 18.04 -16.62 -17.19
N LEU A 39 17.00 -15.99 -16.68
CA LEU A 39 15.80 -15.66 -17.47
C LEU A 39 16.08 -14.43 -18.36
N PRO A 40 15.70 -14.48 -19.65
CA PRO A 40 15.78 -13.30 -20.51
C PRO A 40 14.72 -12.26 -20.11
N GLN A 41 15.01 -10.99 -20.36
CA GLN A 41 14.04 -9.92 -20.16
C GLN A 41 12.97 -9.95 -21.26
N ASN A 42 11.74 -9.55 -20.91
CA ASN A 42 10.72 -9.23 -21.89
C ASN A 42 11.25 -8.10 -22.82
N ASN A 43 11.10 -8.26 -24.10
CA ASN A 43 11.70 -7.35 -25.10
C ASN A 43 10.71 -6.95 -26.20
N GLY A 44 9.52 -6.50 -25.81
CA GLY A 44 8.57 -5.89 -26.75
C GLY A 44 9.07 -4.55 -27.27
N LYS A 45 8.59 -4.12 -28.43
CA LYS A 45 8.94 -2.82 -28.99
C LYS A 45 8.58 -1.69 -28.04
N LYS A 46 7.33 -1.67 -27.56
CA LYS A 46 6.85 -0.68 -26.61
C LYS A 46 6.96 -1.20 -25.18
N LYS A 47 7.45 -0.35 -24.30
CA LYS A 47 7.65 -0.67 -22.89
C LYS A 47 6.92 0.34 -22.00
N VAL A 48 6.26 -0.14 -20.94
CA VAL A 48 5.74 0.71 -19.89
C VAL A 48 6.81 0.93 -18.82
N TYR A 49 6.96 2.18 -18.43
CA TYR A 49 7.77 2.60 -17.28
C TYR A 49 6.82 3.04 -16.18
N TYR A 50 6.70 2.19 -15.16
CA TYR A 50 5.86 2.46 -14.01
C TYR A 50 6.67 3.23 -12.97
N ILE A 51 6.51 4.55 -12.93
CA ILE A 51 7.29 5.43 -12.05
C ILE A 51 6.50 5.68 -10.77
N SER A 52 7.07 5.31 -9.65
CA SER A 52 6.43 5.44 -8.34
C SER A 52 7.44 5.79 -7.26
N ALA A 53 7.05 6.69 -6.35
CA ALA A 53 7.85 7.01 -5.17
C ALA A 53 8.04 5.80 -4.24
N GLU A 54 7.15 4.81 -4.32
CA GLU A 54 7.11 3.66 -3.42
C GLU A 54 6.99 2.36 -4.20
N PHE A 55 7.71 1.34 -3.73
CA PHE A 55 7.52 -0.06 -4.14
C PHE A 55 7.63 -0.94 -2.89
N LEU A 56 6.49 -1.26 -2.28
CA LEU A 56 6.42 -2.09 -1.09
C LEU A 56 6.45 -3.57 -1.47
N ILE A 57 7.61 -4.02 -1.91
CA ILE A 57 7.79 -5.35 -2.52
C ILE A 57 7.72 -6.51 -1.52
N GLY A 58 7.98 -6.26 -0.24
CA GLY A 58 8.03 -7.32 0.78
C GLY A 58 9.22 -8.26 0.61
N LYS A 59 9.24 -9.33 1.38
CA LYS A 59 10.24 -10.40 1.23
C LYS A 59 10.04 -11.10 -0.11
N LEU A 60 11.12 -11.45 -0.79
CA LEU A 60 11.07 -11.96 -2.16
C LEU A 60 11.42 -13.46 -2.29
N LEU A 61 12.00 -14.09 -1.29
CA LEU A 61 12.47 -15.47 -1.41
C LEU A 61 11.34 -16.42 -1.86
N SER A 62 10.30 -16.54 -1.06
CA SER A 62 9.16 -17.42 -1.39
C SER A 62 8.36 -16.93 -2.59
N ASN A 63 8.21 -15.61 -2.73
CA ASN A 63 7.55 -15.04 -3.90
C ASN A 63 8.25 -15.48 -5.20
N ASN A 64 9.58 -15.42 -5.22
CA ASN A 64 10.36 -15.81 -6.39
C ASN A 64 10.36 -17.32 -6.59
N LEU A 65 10.41 -18.12 -5.52
CA LEU A 65 10.27 -19.57 -5.63
C LEU A 65 8.91 -19.99 -6.20
N ILE A 66 7.83 -19.32 -5.78
CA ILE A 66 6.48 -19.54 -6.32
C ILE A 66 6.46 -19.21 -7.81
N ASN A 67 6.97 -18.05 -8.20
CA ASN A 67 6.96 -17.60 -9.59
C ASN A 67 7.84 -18.48 -10.51
N LEU A 68 8.93 -19.03 -9.99
CA LEU A 68 9.79 -19.97 -10.69
C LEU A 68 9.21 -21.39 -10.74
N GLY A 69 8.13 -21.68 -10.02
CA GLY A 69 7.56 -23.02 -9.90
C GLY A 69 8.41 -23.98 -9.08
N LEU A 70 9.26 -23.45 -8.18
CA LEU A 70 10.20 -24.23 -7.37
C LEU A 70 9.81 -24.34 -5.89
N TYR A 71 8.75 -23.65 -5.48
CA TYR A 71 8.39 -23.52 -4.06
C TYR A 71 8.15 -24.85 -3.37
N ASP A 72 7.31 -25.72 -3.98
CA ASP A 72 6.95 -27.01 -3.36
C ASP A 72 8.15 -27.95 -3.32
N GLU A 73 8.94 -28.04 -4.38
CA GLU A 73 10.15 -28.87 -4.44
C GLU A 73 11.16 -28.46 -3.37
N VAL A 74 11.45 -27.15 -3.26
CA VAL A 74 12.40 -26.63 -2.25
C VAL A 74 11.88 -26.89 -0.84
N LYS A 75 10.58 -26.69 -0.60
CA LYS A 75 9.96 -26.95 0.69
C LYS A 75 10.10 -28.41 1.11
N GLU A 76 9.79 -29.34 0.20
CA GLU A 76 9.91 -30.78 0.45
C GLU A 76 11.36 -31.20 0.73
N GLU A 77 12.32 -30.71 -0.04
CA GLU A 77 13.75 -30.99 0.19
C GLU A 77 14.24 -30.48 1.54
N LEU A 78 13.82 -29.28 1.94
CA LEU A 78 14.15 -28.71 3.26
C LEU A 78 13.55 -29.52 4.40
N GLU A 79 12.27 -29.87 4.31
CA GLU A 79 11.58 -30.67 5.32
C GLU A 79 12.22 -32.07 5.45
N ALA A 80 12.59 -32.71 4.36
CA ALA A 80 13.28 -33.99 4.34
C ALA A 80 14.67 -33.91 5.04
N ALA A 81 15.31 -32.74 5.03
CA ALA A 81 16.57 -32.49 5.71
C ALA A 81 16.40 -31.97 7.16
N GLY A 82 15.16 -31.81 7.63
CA GLY A 82 14.86 -31.30 8.98
C GLY A 82 14.84 -29.79 9.12
N HIS A 83 14.74 -29.06 8.03
CA HIS A 83 14.59 -27.60 7.99
C HIS A 83 13.14 -27.18 7.68
N SER A 84 12.76 -25.99 8.12
CA SER A 84 11.48 -25.38 7.79
C SER A 84 11.71 -24.17 6.87
N LEU A 85 11.05 -24.17 5.71
CA LEU A 85 11.13 -23.01 4.80
C LEU A 85 10.60 -21.74 5.48
N ALA A 86 9.52 -21.86 6.29
CA ALA A 86 8.98 -20.73 7.03
C ALA A 86 10.01 -20.12 8.01
N GLU A 87 10.80 -20.94 8.69
CA GLU A 87 11.88 -20.45 9.57
C GLU A 87 13.05 -19.85 8.78
N ILE A 88 13.36 -20.39 7.61
CA ILE A 88 14.41 -19.84 6.73
C ILE A 88 13.98 -18.46 6.19
N GLU A 89 12.73 -18.30 5.80
CA GLU A 89 12.17 -17.02 5.33
C GLU A 89 12.27 -15.90 6.37
N GLU A 90 12.19 -16.23 7.66
CA GLU A 90 12.28 -15.23 8.73
C GLU A 90 13.65 -14.53 8.79
N ILE A 91 14.69 -15.14 8.23
CA ILE A 91 16.05 -14.56 8.20
C ILE A 91 16.13 -13.41 7.20
N GLU A 92 15.32 -13.45 6.12
CA GLU A 92 15.30 -12.37 5.12
C GLU A 92 14.83 -11.06 5.75
N LEU A 93 15.56 -9.98 5.47
CA LEU A 93 15.14 -8.63 5.86
C LEU A 93 14.18 -8.09 4.80
N GLU A 94 13.02 -7.61 5.25
CA GLU A 94 12.04 -7.01 4.35
C GLU A 94 12.58 -5.68 3.80
N PRO A 95 12.63 -5.52 2.47
CA PRO A 95 13.01 -4.25 1.87
C PRO A 95 12.06 -3.11 2.28
N SER A 96 12.63 -1.97 2.66
CA SER A 96 11.87 -0.81 3.12
C SER A 96 11.82 0.27 2.04
N LEU A 97 11.04 0.01 0.99
CA LEU A 97 10.94 0.85 -0.22
C LEU A 97 9.53 1.42 -0.41
N GLY A 98 8.66 1.27 0.58
CA GLY A 98 7.28 1.74 0.52
C GLY A 98 6.62 1.77 1.89
N ASN A 99 5.43 2.36 1.96
CA ASN A 99 4.70 2.55 3.20
C ASN A 99 3.38 1.80 3.26
N GLY A 100 2.55 1.91 2.26
CA GLY A 100 1.17 1.44 2.35
C GLY A 100 0.57 1.03 1.02
N GLY A 101 -0.71 1.38 0.82
CA GLY A 101 -1.49 0.94 -0.34
C GLY A 101 -0.87 1.27 -1.68
N LEU A 102 -0.35 2.49 -1.84
CA LEU A 102 0.30 2.92 -3.08
C LEU A 102 1.53 2.06 -3.45
N GLY A 103 2.42 1.83 -2.49
CA GLY A 103 3.63 1.05 -2.70
C GLY A 103 3.35 -0.43 -2.90
N ARG A 104 2.41 -1.01 -2.14
CA ARG A 104 2.06 -2.41 -2.32
C ARG A 104 1.32 -2.65 -3.65
N LEU A 105 0.49 -1.71 -4.06
CA LEU A 105 -0.16 -1.75 -5.37
C LEU A 105 0.88 -1.78 -6.50
N ALA A 106 1.85 -0.87 -6.44
CA ALA A 106 2.95 -0.83 -7.42
C ALA A 106 3.66 -2.19 -7.51
N ALA A 107 3.95 -2.83 -6.37
CA ALA A 107 4.56 -4.15 -6.33
C ALA A 107 3.66 -5.24 -6.94
N CYS A 108 2.36 -5.22 -6.66
CA CYS A 108 1.40 -6.15 -7.28
C CYS A 108 1.33 -5.97 -8.79
N PHE A 109 1.38 -4.73 -9.26
CA PHE A 109 1.35 -4.42 -10.69
C PHE A 109 2.60 -4.91 -11.41
N LEU A 110 3.79 -4.74 -10.83
CA LEU A 110 5.01 -5.29 -11.39
C LEU A 110 4.94 -6.82 -11.53
N ASP A 111 4.47 -7.50 -10.48
CA ASP A 111 4.27 -8.95 -10.51
C ASP A 111 3.31 -9.36 -11.64
N SER A 112 2.20 -8.67 -11.81
CA SER A 112 1.22 -8.96 -12.86
C SER A 112 1.71 -8.61 -14.26
N ILE A 113 2.43 -7.50 -14.44
CA ILE A 113 3.04 -7.14 -15.74
C ILE A 113 3.96 -8.28 -16.20
N ALA A 114 4.81 -8.77 -15.31
CA ALA A 114 5.71 -9.88 -15.59
C ALA A 114 4.95 -11.20 -15.82
N THR A 115 3.93 -11.49 -15.01
CA THR A 115 3.09 -12.71 -15.14
C THR A 115 2.36 -12.77 -16.47
N LEU A 116 1.92 -11.64 -17.00
CA LEU A 116 1.26 -11.53 -18.30
C LEU A 116 2.24 -11.49 -19.48
N GLY A 117 3.54 -11.56 -19.21
CA GLY A 117 4.57 -11.51 -20.26
C GLY A 117 4.70 -10.16 -20.96
N LEU A 118 4.20 -9.09 -20.33
CA LEU A 118 4.26 -7.73 -20.87
C LEU A 118 5.63 -7.10 -20.60
N THR A 119 6.09 -6.25 -21.52
CA THR A 119 7.34 -5.50 -21.35
C THR A 119 7.09 -4.26 -20.51
N GLY A 120 7.53 -4.29 -19.26
CA GLY A 120 7.33 -3.15 -18.35
C GLY A 120 8.20 -3.24 -17.11
N ASP A 121 8.82 -2.11 -16.76
CA ASP A 121 9.69 -2.01 -15.60
C ASP A 121 9.18 -0.96 -14.62
N GLY A 122 9.53 -1.14 -13.35
CA GLY A 122 9.35 -0.12 -12.33
C GLY A 122 10.57 0.81 -12.26
N VAL A 123 10.32 2.06 -11.89
CA VAL A 123 11.36 3.06 -11.62
C VAL A 123 11.08 3.75 -10.31
N GLY A 124 12.05 3.72 -9.40
CA GLY A 124 11.95 4.34 -8.08
C GLY A 124 13.31 4.69 -7.51
N LEU A 125 13.35 4.96 -6.21
CA LEU A 125 14.57 5.29 -5.48
C LEU A 125 14.97 4.18 -4.53
N ASN A 126 16.29 4.03 -4.30
CA ASN A 126 16.84 3.08 -3.35
C ASN A 126 17.00 3.74 -1.97
N TYR A 127 15.95 3.76 -1.18
CA TYR A 127 15.99 4.35 0.16
C TYR A 127 16.80 3.45 1.11
N HIS A 128 17.83 4.01 1.76
CA HIS A 128 18.70 3.26 2.65
C HIS A 128 17.99 2.81 3.93
N TYR A 129 17.12 3.67 4.49
CA TYR A 129 16.32 3.38 5.67
C TYR A 129 14.82 3.31 5.38
N GLY A 130 14.42 3.57 4.13
CA GLY A 130 13.05 3.54 3.66
C GLY A 130 12.10 4.37 4.51
N LEU A 131 10.93 3.81 4.83
CA LEU A 131 10.11 4.32 5.91
C LEU A 131 10.72 3.86 7.23
N PHE A 132 10.64 4.68 8.27
CA PHE A 132 11.18 4.39 9.60
C PHE A 132 10.67 3.06 10.17
N GLU A 133 11.42 2.45 11.07
CA GLU A 133 10.97 1.35 11.90
C GLU A 133 10.21 1.91 13.09
N GLN A 134 8.98 1.43 13.29
CA GLN A 134 8.14 1.85 14.42
C GLN A 134 8.48 1.03 15.66
N LYS A 135 8.72 1.71 16.76
CA LYS A 135 8.85 1.13 18.10
C LYS A 135 7.78 1.74 19.00
N PHE A 136 7.36 1.00 20.01
CA PHE A 136 6.47 1.53 21.05
C PHE A 136 7.24 1.75 22.34
N LYS A 137 7.12 2.96 22.90
CA LYS A 137 7.70 3.34 24.17
C LYS A 137 6.73 4.25 24.92
N ASP A 138 6.46 3.92 26.18
CA ASP A 138 5.53 4.68 27.02
C ASP A 138 4.15 4.85 26.35
N ASN A 139 3.65 3.80 25.72
CA ASN A 139 2.40 3.76 24.94
C ASN A 139 2.37 4.81 23.80
N GLN A 140 3.51 5.12 23.22
CA GLN A 140 3.63 6.09 22.12
C GLN A 140 4.45 5.48 20.98
N GLN A 141 4.21 5.98 19.77
CA GLN A 141 5.07 5.66 18.64
C GLN A 141 6.40 6.39 18.79
N ASP A 142 7.48 5.61 18.67
CA ASP A 142 8.84 6.10 18.43
C ASP A 142 9.29 5.63 17.04
N ALA A 143 10.20 6.36 16.42
CA ALA A 143 10.67 6.08 15.09
C ALA A 143 12.19 6.01 15.05
N VAL A 144 12.71 4.92 14.49
CA VAL A 144 14.14 4.70 14.30
C VAL A 144 14.43 4.30 12.85
N PRO A 145 15.68 4.41 12.37
CA PRO A 145 16.02 3.98 11.02
C PRO A 145 15.75 2.50 10.80
N ASN A 146 15.15 2.15 9.66
CA ASN A 146 14.90 0.76 9.29
C ASN A 146 16.07 0.23 8.46
N VAL A 147 16.98 -0.45 9.09
CA VAL A 147 18.18 -1.04 8.43
C VAL A 147 17.78 -2.33 7.73
N TRP A 148 17.80 -2.35 6.40
CA TRP A 148 17.43 -3.51 5.58
C TRP A 148 18.46 -3.85 4.51
N LEU A 149 19.30 -2.88 4.12
CA LEU A 149 20.35 -3.09 3.13
C LEU A 149 21.50 -3.90 3.73
N THR A 150 21.74 -5.05 3.13
CA THR A 150 22.87 -5.94 3.46
C THR A 150 23.59 -6.30 2.17
N PRO A 151 24.86 -6.77 2.25
CA PRO A 151 25.58 -7.24 1.07
C PRO A 151 24.86 -8.39 0.35
N GLU A 152 24.06 -9.18 1.07
CA GLU A 152 23.29 -10.32 0.58
C GLU A 152 21.84 -9.94 0.23
N SER A 153 21.61 -8.74 -0.29
CA SER A 153 20.27 -8.30 -0.71
C SER A 153 19.90 -8.78 -2.13
N TRP A 154 18.63 -8.55 -2.50
CA TRP A 154 18.16 -8.80 -3.87
C TRP A 154 18.66 -7.79 -4.90
N LEU A 155 19.23 -6.68 -4.45
CA LEU A 155 19.77 -5.63 -5.31
C LEU A 155 20.95 -6.13 -6.14
N VAL A 156 20.92 -5.83 -7.43
CA VAL A 156 22.02 -6.09 -8.35
C VAL A 156 22.56 -4.75 -8.85
N PRO A 157 23.80 -4.38 -8.53
CA PRO A 157 24.39 -3.16 -9.05
C PRO A 157 24.54 -3.23 -10.58
N THR A 158 24.33 -2.09 -11.25
CA THR A 158 24.50 -1.97 -12.70
C THR A 158 25.57 -0.94 -13.03
N GLU A 159 25.99 -0.89 -14.29
CA GLU A 159 26.91 0.13 -14.81
C GLU A 159 26.19 1.43 -15.17
N THR A 160 24.86 1.48 -15.10
CA THR A 160 24.07 2.67 -15.46
C THR A 160 24.22 3.76 -14.40
N SER A 161 24.58 4.95 -14.87
CA SER A 161 24.77 6.14 -14.06
C SER A 161 24.37 7.37 -14.86
N TYR A 162 23.71 8.30 -14.24
CA TYR A 162 23.27 9.55 -14.86
C TYR A 162 23.70 10.76 -14.06
N LYS A 163 23.85 11.89 -14.75
CA LYS A 163 23.98 13.22 -14.15
C LYS A 163 22.59 13.85 -14.05
N VAL A 164 22.23 14.29 -12.87
CA VAL A 164 20.96 14.97 -12.59
C VAL A 164 21.25 16.41 -12.17
N PRO A 165 20.89 17.40 -13.00
CA PRO A 165 21.14 18.80 -12.68
C PRO A 165 20.08 19.36 -11.72
N PHE A 166 20.53 20.10 -10.73
CA PHE A 166 19.70 20.96 -9.89
C PHE A 166 20.11 22.43 -10.09
N GLY A 167 19.64 23.34 -9.23
CA GLY A 167 19.96 24.76 -9.37
C GLY A 167 21.45 25.05 -9.33
N ASP A 168 22.08 24.76 -8.20
CA ASP A 168 23.48 25.11 -7.94
C ASP A 168 24.46 23.94 -8.06
N PHE A 169 23.96 22.73 -8.27
CA PHE A 169 24.79 21.53 -8.28
C PHE A 169 24.20 20.44 -9.16
N THR A 170 25.04 19.47 -9.48
CA THR A 170 24.66 18.26 -10.23
C THR A 170 24.99 17.04 -9.39
N LEU A 171 24.07 16.09 -9.29
CA LEU A 171 24.29 14.81 -8.61
C LEU A 171 24.51 13.69 -9.62
N THR A 172 25.33 12.73 -9.23
CA THR A 172 25.54 11.49 -10.00
C THR A 172 24.74 10.38 -9.38
N SER A 173 23.97 9.65 -10.20
CA SER A 173 23.20 8.49 -9.75
C SER A 173 23.95 7.19 -9.98
N LYS A 174 23.52 6.17 -9.23
CA LYS A 174 23.81 4.76 -9.47
C LYS A 174 22.48 4.02 -9.58
N MET A 175 22.38 3.09 -10.50
CA MET A 175 21.19 2.26 -10.66
C MET A 175 21.43 0.85 -10.13
N PHE A 176 20.49 0.38 -9.31
CA PHE A 176 20.40 -0.99 -8.85
C PHE A 176 19.14 -1.62 -9.41
N ASP A 177 19.22 -2.86 -9.82
CA ASP A 177 18.08 -3.61 -10.33
C ASP A 177 17.64 -4.69 -9.35
N ILE A 178 16.33 -4.91 -9.30
CA ILE A 178 15.73 -6.12 -8.72
C ILE A 178 14.99 -6.83 -9.84
N ASP A 179 15.23 -8.11 -10.03
CA ASP A 179 14.50 -8.92 -11.00
C ASP A 179 13.04 -9.10 -10.56
N VAL A 180 12.11 -8.86 -11.47
CA VAL A 180 10.67 -9.06 -11.28
C VAL A 180 10.24 -10.26 -12.10
N LEU A 181 9.92 -11.35 -11.41
CA LEU A 181 9.55 -12.61 -12.03
C LEU A 181 8.05 -12.70 -12.25
N GLY A 182 7.65 -13.28 -13.37
CA GLY A 182 6.26 -13.65 -13.61
C GLY A 182 5.97 -15.10 -13.18
N TYR A 183 4.71 -15.37 -12.82
CA TYR A 183 4.28 -16.70 -12.40
C TYR A 183 4.41 -17.71 -13.54
N GLU A 184 5.29 -18.68 -13.36
CA GLU A 184 5.61 -19.73 -14.35
C GLU A 184 5.95 -19.19 -15.75
N GLN A 185 6.60 -18.02 -15.81
CA GLN A 185 7.05 -17.41 -17.04
C GLN A 185 8.52 -17.74 -17.33
N SER A 186 8.86 -17.76 -18.62
CA SER A 186 10.24 -17.95 -19.09
C SER A 186 11.02 -16.65 -19.28
N THR A 187 10.42 -15.53 -18.90
CA THR A 187 10.97 -14.19 -19.02
C THR A 187 10.78 -13.41 -17.72
N LYS A 188 11.44 -12.26 -17.63
CA LYS A 188 11.35 -11.37 -16.48
C LYS A 188 11.27 -9.90 -16.90
N ASN A 189 10.91 -9.06 -15.94
CA ASN A 189 11.07 -7.62 -15.99
C ASN A 189 12.01 -7.15 -14.88
N LYS A 190 12.15 -5.85 -14.68
CA LYS A 190 13.01 -5.28 -13.65
C LYS A 190 12.35 -4.14 -12.89
N LEU A 191 12.79 -3.97 -11.66
CA LEU A 191 12.59 -2.76 -10.87
C LEU A 191 13.94 -2.03 -10.81
N HIS A 192 13.99 -0.82 -11.38
CA HIS A 192 15.19 0.02 -11.37
C HIS A 192 15.10 1.00 -10.19
N LEU A 193 16.06 0.89 -9.28
CA LEU A 193 16.15 1.73 -8.09
C LEU A 193 17.39 2.62 -8.18
N PHE A 194 17.18 3.92 -8.23
CA PHE A 194 18.25 4.90 -8.31
C PHE A 194 18.68 5.38 -6.93
N ASP A 195 19.98 5.44 -6.74
CA ASP A 195 20.62 5.93 -5.54
C ASP A 195 21.53 7.11 -5.90
N VAL A 196 21.75 8.03 -4.97
CA VAL A 196 22.76 9.07 -5.15
C VAL A 196 24.13 8.51 -4.80
N GLU A 197 25.12 8.77 -5.66
CA GLU A 197 26.48 8.22 -5.48
C GLU A 197 27.13 8.72 -4.19
N SER A 198 26.85 9.94 -3.78
CA SER A 198 27.43 10.63 -2.62
C SER A 198 26.70 10.40 -1.32
N ILE A 199 25.78 9.44 -1.25
CA ILE A 199 24.99 9.12 -0.04
C ILE A 199 25.90 8.90 1.18
N ASP A 200 25.48 9.41 2.34
CA ASP A 200 26.23 9.30 3.58
C ASP A 200 25.30 8.89 4.73
N GLU A 201 25.32 7.61 5.07
CA GLU A 201 24.51 7.06 6.17
C GLU A 201 24.91 7.60 7.54
N SER A 202 26.11 8.16 7.70
CA SER A 202 26.59 8.72 8.98
C SER A 202 25.84 9.96 9.43
N LEU A 203 25.02 10.58 8.57
CA LEU A 203 24.13 11.68 8.92
C LEU A 203 23.03 11.28 9.91
N VAL A 204 22.74 10.00 10.03
CA VAL A 204 21.63 9.44 10.81
C VAL A 204 22.18 8.59 11.96
N SER A 205 21.73 8.86 13.19
CA SER A 205 22.02 8.02 14.33
C SER A 205 21.10 6.80 14.37
N SER A 206 21.50 5.73 15.09
CA SER A 206 20.73 4.49 15.16
C SER A 206 19.41 4.59 15.94
N ASP A 207 19.21 5.67 16.68
CA ASP A 207 18.08 5.85 17.60
C ASP A 207 17.14 6.99 17.23
N SER A 208 17.37 7.64 16.09
CA SER A 208 16.56 8.78 15.63
C SER A 208 16.46 8.84 14.11
N ILE A 209 15.33 9.33 13.62
CA ILE A 209 15.14 9.62 12.19
C ILE A 209 15.50 11.06 11.83
N ALA A 210 15.99 11.84 12.78
CA ALA A 210 16.42 13.23 12.56
C ALA A 210 17.76 13.28 11.83
N PHE A 211 17.88 14.20 10.87
CA PHE A 211 19.10 14.46 10.11
C PHE A 211 19.08 15.88 9.53
N ASP A 212 20.22 16.37 9.09
CA ASP A 212 20.32 17.65 8.40
C ASP A 212 19.74 17.52 6.98
N LYS A 213 18.53 18.03 6.76
CA LYS A 213 17.80 17.96 5.49
C LYS A 213 18.36 18.88 4.40
N THR A 214 19.31 19.74 4.72
CA THR A 214 19.92 20.67 3.74
C THR A 214 21.09 20.08 2.96
N GLN A 215 21.67 18.98 3.42
CA GLN A 215 22.79 18.31 2.76
C GLN A 215 22.30 17.29 1.70
N ILE A 216 21.69 17.81 0.64
CA ILE A 216 21.00 16.98 -0.38
C ILE A 216 21.93 15.93 -1.00
N ALA A 217 23.16 16.27 -1.34
CA ALA A 217 24.11 15.33 -1.93
C ALA A 217 24.39 14.10 -1.04
N LYS A 218 24.19 14.23 0.27
CA LYS A 218 24.46 13.19 1.25
C LYS A 218 23.20 12.51 1.77
N ASN A 219 22.02 13.15 1.70
CA ASN A 219 20.81 12.67 2.37
C ASN A 219 19.69 12.22 1.42
N LEU A 220 19.81 12.45 0.11
CA LEU A 220 18.70 12.38 -0.84
C LEU A 220 17.94 11.04 -0.78
N THR A 221 18.65 9.95 -0.66
CA THR A 221 18.09 8.59 -0.69
C THR A 221 18.16 7.87 0.67
N LEU A 222 18.20 8.62 1.78
CA LEU A 222 18.16 8.01 3.12
C LEU A 222 16.76 7.51 3.47
N PHE A 223 15.76 8.39 3.44
CA PHE A 223 14.39 8.08 3.89
C PHE A 223 13.35 8.35 2.80
N LEU A 224 12.37 7.45 2.72
CA LEU A 224 11.08 7.68 2.10
C LEU A 224 10.24 8.56 3.04
N TYR A 225 9.62 9.61 2.51
CA TYR A 225 8.78 10.55 3.28
C TYR A 225 9.47 11.08 4.53
N PRO A 226 10.60 11.77 4.40
CA PRO A 226 11.21 12.43 5.54
C PRO A 226 10.26 13.46 6.16
N ASP A 227 10.51 13.81 7.42
CA ASP A 227 9.71 14.83 8.12
C ASP A 227 9.66 16.13 7.29
N ASP A 228 8.46 16.51 6.89
CA ASP A 228 8.17 17.70 6.08
C ASP A 228 7.39 18.78 6.85
N SER A 229 7.59 18.84 8.15
CA SER A 229 7.01 19.88 9.01
C SER A 229 7.63 21.27 8.79
N ASP A 230 8.75 21.35 8.07
CA ASP A 230 9.47 22.58 7.78
C ASP A 230 9.75 22.75 6.26
N GLU A 231 10.28 23.93 5.87
CA GLU A 231 10.64 24.21 4.48
C GLU A 231 11.71 23.26 3.95
N ALA A 232 12.72 22.93 4.75
CA ALA A 232 13.79 22.03 4.34
C ALA A 232 13.24 20.64 3.99
N GLY A 233 12.25 20.15 4.74
CA GLY A 233 11.56 18.90 4.45
C GLY A 233 10.74 18.94 3.16
N HIS A 234 10.04 20.04 2.91
CA HIS A 234 9.30 20.25 1.65
C HIS A 234 10.26 20.28 0.45
N LEU A 235 11.35 21.02 0.55
CA LEU A 235 12.36 21.08 -0.53
C LEU A 235 12.98 19.70 -0.79
N LEU A 236 13.28 18.93 0.27
CA LEU A 236 13.84 17.58 0.12
C LEU A 236 12.88 16.65 -0.66
N ARG A 237 11.56 16.76 -0.46
CA ARG A 237 10.58 16.00 -1.26
C ARG A 237 10.69 16.34 -2.74
N ILE A 238 10.83 17.62 -3.09
CA ILE A 238 10.97 18.05 -4.48
C ILE A 238 12.30 17.51 -5.07
N TYR A 239 13.39 17.58 -4.31
CA TYR A 239 14.68 17.00 -4.73
C TYR A 239 14.55 15.50 -5.01
N GLN A 240 13.88 14.75 -4.15
CA GLN A 240 13.66 13.31 -4.35
C GLN A 240 12.83 13.03 -5.60
N GLN A 241 11.73 13.75 -5.78
CA GLN A 241 10.83 13.55 -6.93
C GLN A 241 11.56 13.85 -8.25
N TYR A 242 12.30 14.96 -8.31
CA TYR A 242 13.03 15.30 -9.52
C TYR A 242 14.17 14.31 -9.81
N PHE A 243 14.92 13.92 -8.81
CA PHE A 243 15.99 12.91 -8.97
C PHE A 243 15.43 11.61 -9.54
N MET A 244 14.29 11.15 -9.03
CA MET A 244 13.62 9.94 -9.51
C MET A 244 13.21 10.08 -10.99
N VAL A 245 12.52 11.15 -11.36
CA VAL A 245 11.99 11.29 -12.71
C VAL A 245 13.06 11.60 -13.75
N SER A 246 14.10 12.34 -13.39
CA SER A 246 15.21 12.63 -14.30
C SER A 246 15.98 11.36 -14.65
N ASN A 247 16.28 10.52 -13.67
CA ASN A 247 16.90 9.23 -13.91
C ASN A 247 16.01 8.31 -14.77
N GLY A 248 14.72 8.23 -14.45
CA GLY A 248 13.77 7.43 -15.21
C GLY A 248 13.62 7.90 -16.66
N ALA A 249 13.54 9.21 -16.88
CA ALA A 249 13.46 9.79 -18.22
C ALA A 249 14.72 9.54 -19.05
N GLN A 250 15.89 9.68 -18.44
CA GLN A 250 17.17 9.39 -19.13
C GLN A 250 17.29 7.91 -19.51
N LEU A 251 16.92 7.01 -18.58
CA LEU A 251 16.90 5.57 -18.85
C LEU A 251 15.94 5.23 -20.00
N LEU A 252 14.74 5.77 -19.97
CA LEU A 252 13.73 5.56 -21.00
C LEU A 252 14.22 5.97 -22.38
N ILE A 253 14.83 7.13 -22.48
CA ILE A 253 15.38 7.66 -23.75
C ILE A 253 16.52 6.75 -24.25
N ASP A 254 17.45 6.37 -23.39
CA ASP A 254 18.55 5.49 -23.77
C ASP A 254 18.06 4.13 -24.26
N GLU A 255 17.10 3.54 -23.58
CA GLU A 255 16.52 2.25 -23.96
C GLU A 255 15.75 2.35 -25.29
N ALA A 256 15.00 3.43 -25.51
CA ALA A 256 14.30 3.66 -26.77
C ALA A 256 15.27 3.83 -27.96
N LEU A 257 16.32 4.61 -27.76
CA LEU A 257 17.38 4.77 -28.77
C LEU A 257 18.08 3.45 -29.11
N ALA A 258 18.36 2.62 -28.10
CA ALA A 258 18.95 1.29 -28.29
C ALA A 258 18.04 0.34 -29.09
N LYS A 259 16.73 0.53 -29.03
CA LYS A 259 15.73 -0.23 -29.81
C LYS A 259 15.49 0.32 -31.22
N GLY A 260 16.10 1.44 -31.57
CA GLY A 260 16.02 2.05 -32.90
C GLY A 260 15.09 3.26 -33.02
N SER A 261 14.59 3.83 -31.90
CA SER A 261 13.87 5.09 -31.93
C SER A 261 14.75 6.23 -32.44
N ASN A 262 14.17 7.15 -33.21
CA ASN A 262 14.79 8.41 -33.58
C ASN A 262 14.33 9.57 -32.68
N LEU A 263 13.62 9.28 -31.60
CA LEU A 263 12.97 10.14 -30.64
C LEU A 263 11.72 10.87 -31.15
N HIS A 264 11.58 11.14 -32.45
CA HIS A 264 10.33 11.64 -33.04
C HIS A 264 9.17 10.64 -32.90
N ASP A 265 9.50 9.36 -32.83
CA ASP A 265 8.58 8.24 -32.64
C ASP A 265 8.62 7.66 -31.22
N LEU A 266 9.11 8.40 -30.23
CA LEU A 266 9.34 7.90 -28.87
C LEU A 266 8.08 7.27 -28.26
N ALA A 267 6.90 7.83 -28.51
CA ALA A 267 5.62 7.30 -28.02
C ALA A 267 5.30 5.88 -28.54
N GLU A 268 5.92 5.43 -29.61
CA GLU A 268 5.79 4.05 -30.10
C GLU A 268 6.68 3.06 -29.32
N TYR A 269 7.69 3.56 -28.60
CA TYR A 269 8.65 2.75 -27.84
C TYR A 269 8.44 2.78 -26.34
N ALA A 270 7.78 3.80 -25.82
CA ALA A 270 7.61 3.98 -24.38
C ALA A 270 6.28 4.63 -24.02
N THR A 271 5.73 4.17 -22.92
CA THR A 271 4.66 4.87 -22.20
C THR A 271 5.04 4.94 -20.72
N VAL A 272 4.76 6.09 -20.10
CA VAL A 272 5.03 6.32 -18.68
C VAL A 272 3.71 6.29 -17.93
N GLN A 273 3.63 5.42 -16.93
CA GLN A 273 2.52 5.47 -15.99
C GLN A 273 2.96 6.28 -14.77
N ILE A 274 2.35 7.45 -14.60
CA ILE A 274 2.58 8.37 -13.48
C ILE A 274 1.74 7.89 -12.30
N ASN A 275 2.39 7.28 -11.31
CA ASN A 275 1.70 6.73 -10.14
C ASN A 275 1.53 7.80 -9.07
N ASP A 276 0.32 8.38 -8.98
CA ASP A 276 0.01 9.59 -8.23
C ASP A 276 0.79 10.80 -8.77
N THR A 277 0.93 11.87 -8.01
CA THR A 277 1.57 13.12 -8.47
C THR A 277 3.08 13.16 -8.23
N HIS A 278 3.64 12.21 -7.50
CA HIS A 278 5.06 12.21 -7.19
C HIS A 278 5.97 12.23 -8.44
N PRO A 279 5.63 11.51 -9.54
CA PRO A 279 6.43 11.55 -10.77
C PRO A 279 6.02 12.64 -11.77
N SER A 280 5.14 13.57 -11.43
CA SER A 280 4.59 14.56 -12.40
C SER A 280 5.64 15.36 -13.15
N MET A 281 6.78 15.65 -12.52
CA MET A 281 7.88 16.38 -13.19
C MET A 281 8.51 15.63 -14.35
N VAL A 282 8.17 14.36 -14.57
CA VAL A 282 8.63 13.62 -15.76
C VAL A 282 8.18 14.32 -17.05
N ILE A 283 7.04 15.02 -17.02
CA ILE A 283 6.51 15.74 -18.19
C ILE A 283 7.48 16.87 -18.62
N PRO A 284 7.77 17.88 -17.80
CA PRO A 284 8.72 18.91 -18.20
C PRO A 284 10.13 18.37 -18.37
N GLU A 285 10.55 17.34 -17.64
CA GLU A 285 11.87 16.76 -17.78
C GLU A 285 12.05 16.07 -19.13
N LEU A 286 11.07 15.30 -19.60
CA LEU A 286 11.13 14.70 -20.94
C LEU A 286 11.15 15.76 -22.03
N ILE A 287 10.37 16.83 -21.90
CA ILE A 287 10.39 17.96 -22.85
C ILE A 287 11.78 18.59 -22.88
N ARG A 288 12.40 18.81 -21.74
CA ARG A 288 13.76 19.36 -21.63
C ARG A 288 14.78 18.45 -22.32
N LEU A 289 14.76 17.16 -21.99
CA LEU A 289 15.70 16.18 -22.53
C LEU A 289 15.56 15.99 -24.04
N LEU A 290 14.34 16.00 -24.56
CA LEU A 290 14.08 15.97 -26.01
C LEU A 290 14.61 17.23 -26.69
N GLY A 291 14.44 18.40 -26.08
CA GLY A 291 15.00 19.65 -26.57
C GLY A 291 16.51 19.64 -26.66
N GLU A 292 17.22 19.09 -25.68
CA GLU A 292 18.67 18.91 -25.71
C GLU A 292 19.14 18.01 -26.88
N ARG A 293 18.25 17.15 -27.37
CA ARG A 293 18.49 16.22 -28.46
C ARG A 293 17.96 16.71 -29.81
N GLY A 294 17.60 18.00 -29.89
CA GLY A 294 17.22 18.65 -31.13
C GLY A 294 15.74 18.51 -31.52
N ILE A 295 14.88 18.03 -30.64
CA ILE A 295 13.42 18.01 -30.85
C ILE A 295 12.87 19.40 -30.51
N GLU A 296 12.17 20.01 -31.45
CA GLU A 296 11.51 21.31 -31.24
C GLU A 296 10.49 21.25 -30.13
N PHE A 297 10.31 22.35 -29.39
CA PHE A 297 9.48 22.40 -28.19
C PHE A 297 8.03 21.92 -28.44
N ASP A 298 7.40 22.41 -29.51
CA ASP A 298 6.01 22.03 -29.83
C ASP A 298 5.88 20.54 -30.10
N GLU A 299 6.81 19.97 -30.85
CA GLU A 299 6.86 18.53 -31.09
C GLU A 299 7.13 17.73 -29.81
N ALA A 300 8.05 18.20 -28.96
CA ALA A 300 8.34 17.58 -27.68
C ALA A 300 7.09 17.52 -26.79
N VAL A 301 6.30 18.59 -26.73
CA VAL A 301 5.05 18.62 -25.99
C VAL A 301 4.05 17.58 -26.55
N GLU A 302 3.94 17.47 -27.88
CA GLU A 302 3.06 16.47 -28.51
C GLU A 302 3.51 15.04 -28.20
N ILE A 303 4.79 14.75 -28.30
CA ILE A 303 5.39 13.43 -27.98
C ILE A 303 5.09 13.05 -26.53
N VAL A 304 5.41 13.93 -25.58
CA VAL A 304 5.25 13.68 -24.16
C VAL A 304 3.78 13.51 -23.79
N SER A 305 2.89 14.33 -24.38
CA SER A 305 1.45 14.21 -24.16
C SER A 305 0.87 12.89 -24.68
N ALA A 306 1.47 12.30 -25.70
CA ALA A 306 1.07 11.02 -26.29
C ALA A 306 1.62 9.80 -25.53
N MET A 307 2.57 9.99 -24.61
CA MET A 307 3.24 8.88 -23.94
C MET A 307 3.12 8.88 -22.42
N THR A 308 2.44 9.84 -21.81
CA THR A 308 2.27 9.90 -20.35
C THR A 308 0.81 9.65 -19.97
N ALA A 309 0.61 8.82 -18.97
CA ALA A 309 -0.70 8.50 -18.40
C ALA A 309 -0.64 8.66 -16.89
N TYR A 310 -1.70 9.20 -16.29
CA TYR A 310 -1.76 9.54 -14.87
C TYR A 310 -2.80 8.70 -14.15
N THR A 311 -2.39 8.08 -13.04
CA THR A 311 -3.29 7.43 -12.09
C THR A 311 -3.40 8.29 -10.84
N ASN A 312 -4.64 8.72 -10.53
CA ASN A 312 -4.94 9.42 -9.28
C ASN A 312 -5.25 8.40 -8.18
N HIS A 313 -4.58 8.52 -7.02
CA HIS A 313 -4.83 7.68 -5.85
C HIS A 313 -5.46 8.44 -4.68
N THR A 314 -5.77 9.71 -4.88
CA THR A 314 -6.13 10.62 -3.78
C THR A 314 -7.45 11.33 -4.09
N ILE A 315 -8.39 11.27 -3.14
CA ILE A 315 -9.62 12.06 -3.19
C ILE A 315 -9.47 13.35 -2.36
N LEU A 316 -8.69 13.30 -1.26
CA LEU A 316 -8.50 14.46 -0.39
C LEU A 316 -7.88 15.61 -1.17
N ALA A 317 -8.63 16.70 -1.39
CA ALA A 317 -8.17 17.87 -2.15
C ALA A 317 -6.89 18.47 -1.56
N GLU A 318 -6.78 18.50 -0.24
CA GLU A 318 -5.60 18.98 0.47
C GLU A 318 -4.35 18.11 0.28
N ALA A 319 -4.51 16.86 -0.12
CA ALA A 319 -3.39 15.94 -0.38
C ALA A 319 -2.93 15.96 -1.85
N LEU A 320 -3.62 16.66 -2.75
CA LEU A 320 -3.14 16.92 -4.11
C LEU A 320 -1.98 17.91 -4.05
N GLU A 321 -0.81 17.50 -4.55
CA GLU A 321 0.41 18.28 -4.43
C GLU A 321 0.35 19.61 -5.19
N LYS A 322 0.69 20.67 -4.47
CA LYS A 322 0.84 22.03 -4.98
C LYS A 322 2.14 22.57 -4.43
N TRP A 323 3.08 22.91 -5.30
CA TRP A 323 4.34 23.44 -4.87
C TRP A 323 4.43 24.95 -5.13
N PRO A 324 4.84 25.76 -4.14
CA PRO A 324 5.16 27.16 -4.40
C PRO A 324 6.17 27.27 -5.54
N LEU A 325 5.94 28.17 -6.47
CA LEU A 325 6.81 28.32 -7.64
C LEU A 325 8.27 28.66 -7.22
N ASP A 326 8.44 29.43 -6.15
CA ASP A 326 9.77 29.75 -5.61
C ASP A 326 10.53 28.51 -5.10
N TYR A 327 9.83 27.46 -4.62
CA TYR A 327 10.47 26.19 -4.28
C TYR A 327 11.03 25.51 -5.52
N LEU A 328 10.26 25.49 -6.59
CA LEU A 328 10.72 24.92 -7.87
C LEU A 328 11.86 25.74 -8.50
N GLU A 329 11.84 27.06 -8.32
CA GLU A 329 12.93 27.93 -8.74
C GLU A 329 14.24 27.66 -7.98
N LYS A 330 14.16 27.26 -6.72
CA LYS A 330 15.33 26.84 -5.92
C LYS A 330 15.87 25.48 -6.36
N VAL A 331 14.99 24.50 -6.54
CA VAL A 331 15.37 23.09 -6.75
C VAL A 331 15.64 22.81 -8.23
N VAL A 332 14.75 23.22 -9.11
CA VAL A 332 14.75 22.90 -10.55
C VAL A 332 14.53 24.15 -11.42
N PRO A 333 15.39 25.18 -11.30
CA PRO A 333 15.21 26.42 -12.05
C PRO A 333 15.17 26.21 -13.56
N HIS A 334 15.82 25.18 -14.06
CA HIS A 334 15.84 24.82 -15.48
C HIS A 334 14.52 24.21 -15.99
N LEU A 335 13.65 23.72 -15.11
CA LEU A 335 12.30 23.27 -15.49
C LEU A 335 11.25 24.39 -15.42
N VAL A 336 11.50 25.42 -14.63
CA VAL A 336 10.51 26.49 -14.40
C VAL A 336 10.08 27.19 -15.68
N PRO A 337 10.98 27.56 -16.63
CA PRO A 337 10.57 28.13 -17.91
C PRO A 337 9.63 27.22 -18.71
N ILE A 338 9.87 25.90 -18.67
CA ILE A 338 9.03 24.92 -19.37
C ILE A 338 7.66 24.85 -18.70
N ILE A 339 7.61 24.77 -17.38
CA ILE A 339 6.35 24.74 -16.62
C ILE A 339 5.53 26.01 -16.87
N LYS A 340 6.17 27.18 -16.88
CA LYS A 340 5.52 28.46 -17.19
C LYS A 340 4.96 28.48 -18.60
N GLU A 341 5.67 27.96 -19.59
CA GLU A 341 5.18 27.87 -20.96
C GLU A 341 4.01 26.91 -21.10
N LEU A 342 4.05 25.75 -20.43
CA LEU A 342 2.94 24.82 -20.39
C LEU A 342 1.67 25.46 -19.76
N ASP A 343 1.84 26.20 -18.68
CA ASP A 343 0.76 26.94 -18.01
C ASP A 343 0.20 28.07 -18.92
N ALA A 344 1.09 28.82 -19.59
CA ALA A 344 0.70 29.88 -20.50
C ALA A 344 -0.18 29.37 -21.66
N ARG A 345 0.15 28.19 -22.18
CA ARG A 345 -0.64 27.51 -23.24
C ARG A 345 -2.03 27.09 -22.73
N VAL A 346 -2.11 26.61 -21.48
CA VAL A 346 -3.39 26.28 -20.83
C VAL A 346 -4.24 27.54 -20.68
N LYS A 347 -3.68 28.61 -20.15
CA LYS A 347 -4.39 29.90 -19.94
C LYS A 347 -4.83 30.57 -21.23
N ALA A 348 -4.08 30.39 -22.32
CA ALA A 348 -4.46 30.87 -23.64
C ALA A 348 -5.64 30.10 -24.24
N LYS A 349 -5.83 28.85 -23.84
CA LYS A 349 -6.88 27.98 -24.38
C LYS A 349 -8.15 27.93 -23.52
N TYR A 350 -8.01 28.05 -22.21
CA TYR A 350 -9.10 27.93 -21.25
C TYR A 350 -9.14 29.16 -20.32
N GLU A 351 -10.33 29.79 -20.25
CA GLU A 351 -10.54 30.97 -19.39
C GLU A 351 -10.75 30.60 -17.92
N ASP A 352 -11.12 29.35 -17.63
CA ASP A 352 -11.39 28.86 -16.28
C ASP A 352 -10.10 28.78 -15.43
N PRO A 353 -9.95 29.63 -14.39
CA PRO A 353 -8.75 29.63 -13.56
C PRO A 353 -8.56 28.34 -12.74
N SER A 354 -9.61 27.56 -12.52
CA SER A 354 -9.55 26.32 -11.75
C SER A 354 -8.75 25.22 -12.46
N VAL A 355 -8.53 25.31 -13.76
CA VAL A 355 -7.75 24.35 -14.53
C VAL A 355 -6.31 24.81 -14.81
N ALA A 356 -5.93 26.02 -14.33
CA ALA A 356 -4.55 26.52 -14.47
C ALA A 356 -3.56 25.60 -13.78
N ILE A 357 -2.36 25.46 -14.35
CA ILE A 357 -1.26 24.76 -13.71
C ILE A 357 -0.69 25.59 -12.57
N ILE A 358 -0.42 26.87 -12.82
CA ILE A 358 0.03 27.83 -11.82
C ILE A 358 -1.16 28.69 -11.39
N ASP A 359 -1.55 28.59 -10.12
CA ASP A 359 -2.70 29.33 -9.59
C ASP A 359 -2.37 30.80 -9.29
N GLU A 360 -3.38 31.57 -8.86
CA GLU A 360 -3.24 33.00 -8.54
C GLU A 360 -2.30 33.30 -7.36
N HIS A 361 -1.99 32.27 -6.54
CA HIS A 361 -1.07 32.37 -5.42
C HIS A 361 0.35 31.90 -5.78
N GLY A 362 0.62 31.61 -7.06
CA GLY A 362 1.92 31.14 -7.52
C GLY A 362 2.25 29.71 -7.12
N ARG A 363 1.24 28.87 -6.93
CA ARG A 363 1.42 27.43 -6.62
C ARG A 363 1.22 26.60 -7.88
N VAL A 364 2.14 25.65 -8.10
CA VAL A 364 2.11 24.73 -9.23
C VAL A 364 1.32 23.49 -8.84
N HIS A 365 0.20 23.25 -9.53
CA HIS A 365 -0.65 22.08 -9.34
C HIS A 365 -0.13 20.91 -10.18
N MET A 366 0.47 19.93 -9.53
CA MET A 366 1.13 18.82 -10.23
C MET A 366 0.12 17.96 -11.00
N ALA A 367 -1.03 17.63 -10.42
CA ALA A 367 -2.07 16.87 -11.10
C ALA A 367 -2.62 17.59 -12.33
N HIS A 368 -2.74 18.91 -12.31
CA HIS A 368 -3.22 19.69 -13.45
C HIS A 368 -2.28 19.55 -14.66
N MET A 369 -0.99 19.54 -14.42
CA MET A 369 0.00 19.31 -15.47
C MET A 369 -0.15 17.91 -16.08
N ASP A 370 -0.32 16.89 -15.24
CA ASP A 370 -0.53 15.51 -15.69
C ASP A 370 -1.76 15.35 -16.55
N ILE A 371 -2.86 16.03 -16.20
CA ILE A 371 -4.14 15.94 -16.92
C ILE A 371 -4.06 16.65 -18.27
N HIS A 372 -3.50 17.85 -18.31
CA HIS A 372 -3.38 18.61 -19.56
C HIS A 372 -2.45 17.94 -20.57
N TYR A 373 -1.32 17.39 -20.10
CA TYR A 373 -0.24 16.89 -20.91
C TYR A 373 -0.02 15.37 -20.83
N GLY A 374 -1.08 14.66 -20.48
CA GLY A 374 -1.16 13.20 -20.57
C GLY A 374 -2.35 12.76 -21.43
N TYR A 375 -2.36 11.49 -21.84
CA TYR A 375 -3.42 10.96 -22.70
C TYR A 375 -4.50 10.18 -21.93
N SER A 376 -4.25 9.86 -20.66
CA SER A 376 -5.19 9.11 -19.82
C SER A 376 -5.10 9.57 -18.36
N VAL A 377 -6.28 9.66 -17.75
CA VAL A 377 -6.45 9.94 -16.31
C VAL A 377 -7.37 8.86 -15.77
N ASN A 378 -6.89 8.03 -14.85
CA ASN A 378 -7.76 7.02 -14.26
C ASN A 378 -7.87 7.15 -12.75
N GLY A 379 -9.08 6.87 -12.27
CA GLY A 379 -9.33 6.53 -10.87
C GLY A 379 -9.06 5.05 -10.63
N VAL A 380 -9.14 4.62 -9.37
CA VAL A 380 -8.71 3.30 -8.92
C VAL A 380 -9.82 2.45 -8.30
N ALA A 381 -11.05 2.94 -8.34
CA ALA A 381 -12.30 2.23 -8.04
C ALA A 381 -13.44 2.95 -8.74
N ALA A 382 -14.56 2.27 -8.96
CA ALA A 382 -15.69 2.85 -9.68
C ALA A 382 -16.22 4.13 -9.00
N LEU A 383 -16.49 4.08 -7.70
CA LEU A 383 -16.93 5.25 -6.93
C LEU A 383 -15.90 6.39 -6.96
N HIS A 384 -14.62 6.07 -6.79
CA HIS A 384 -13.55 7.05 -6.86
C HIS A 384 -13.55 7.80 -8.19
N THR A 385 -13.65 7.06 -9.27
CA THR A 385 -13.67 7.64 -10.62
C THR A 385 -14.89 8.55 -10.83
N ASP A 386 -16.05 8.15 -10.33
CA ASP A 386 -17.26 8.98 -10.38
C ASP A 386 -17.08 10.27 -9.57
N ILE A 387 -16.49 10.20 -8.38
CA ILE A 387 -16.20 11.39 -7.57
C ILE A 387 -15.22 12.33 -8.28
N LEU A 388 -14.20 11.78 -8.94
CA LEU A 388 -13.28 12.60 -9.74
C LEU A 388 -14.00 13.34 -10.87
N LYS A 389 -14.90 12.67 -11.58
CA LYS A 389 -15.65 13.24 -12.71
C LYS A 389 -16.71 14.27 -12.29
N GLU A 390 -17.39 14.00 -11.19
CA GLU A 390 -18.56 14.76 -10.75
C GLU A 390 -18.24 15.88 -9.76
N SER A 391 -17.12 15.77 -9.04
CA SER A 391 -16.75 16.67 -7.96
C SER A 391 -15.31 17.18 -8.10
N GLU A 392 -14.31 16.39 -7.69
CA GLU A 392 -12.93 16.85 -7.49
C GLU A 392 -12.24 17.37 -8.76
N LEU A 393 -12.43 16.71 -9.90
CA LEU A 393 -11.83 17.07 -11.18
C LEU A 393 -12.91 17.35 -12.26
N LYS A 394 -14.08 17.75 -11.82
CA LYS A 394 -15.22 18.01 -12.70
C LYS A 394 -14.87 18.94 -13.86
N ASN A 395 -14.17 20.05 -13.59
CA ASN A 395 -13.82 21.03 -14.62
C ASN A 395 -12.86 20.43 -15.67
N PHE A 396 -12.00 19.52 -15.28
CA PHE A 396 -11.16 18.76 -16.20
C PHE A 396 -11.93 17.72 -17.00
N TYR A 397 -12.89 17.06 -16.37
CA TYR A 397 -13.74 16.10 -17.07
C TYR A 397 -14.59 16.76 -18.15
N GLU A 398 -15.07 17.96 -17.90
CA GLU A 398 -15.79 18.75 -18.89
C GLU A 398 -14.93 19.09 -20.13
N ILE A 399 -13.63 19.30 -19.93
CA ILE A 399 -12.67 19.60 -21.01
C ILE A 399 -12.21 18.33 -21.75
N TYR A 400 -11.91 17.27 -20.99
CA TYR A 400 -11.27 16.05 -21.48
C TYR A 400 -12.05 14.78 -21.11
N PRO A 401 -13.35 14.68 -21.45
CA PRO A 401 -14.12 13.51 -21.04
C PRO A 401 -13.52 12.18 -21.55
N GLU A 402 -12.84 12.22 -22.69
CA GLU A 402 -12.20 11.06 -23.31
C GLU A 402 -10.96 10.54 -22.57
N LYS A 403 -10.33 11.35 -21.71
CA LYS A 403 -9.15 10.94 -20.95
C LYS A 403 -9.51 10.15 -19.71
N PHE A 404 -10.70 10.39 -19.13
CA PHE A 404 -11.11 9.84 -17.83
C PHE A 404 -11.63 8.41 -17.97
N ASN A 405 -11.05 7.51 -17.17
CA ASN A 405 -11.49 6.12 -17.12
C ASN A 405 -11.25 5.53 -15.73
N ASN A 406 -11.86 4.38 -15.46
CA ASN A 406 -11.68 3.63 -14.22
C ASN A 406 -10.82 2.40 -14.45
N LYS A 407 -9.86 2.18 -13.54
CA LYS A 407 -9.09 0.93 -13.44
C LYS A 407 -9.13 0.49 -11.97
N THR A 408 -10.14 -0.30 -11.61
CA THR A 408 -10.25 -0.81 -10.24
C THR A 408 -9.00 -1.56 -9.86
N ASN A 409 -8.41 -1.20 -8.71
CA ASN A 409 -7.22 -1.82 -8.19
C ASN A 409 -7.38 -3.33 -8.00
N GLY A 410 -6.29 -4.00 -7.88
CA GLY A 410 -6.22 -5.42 -7.62
C GLY A 410 -4.96 -5.80 -6.84
N ILE A 411 -4.91 -7.05 -6.45
CA ILE A 411 -3.82 -7.64 -5.65
C ILE A 411 -3.28 -8.89 -6.33
N THR A 412 -2.00 -9.19 -6.13
CA THR A 412 -1.42 -10.45 -6.62
C THR A 412 -1.80 -11.62 -5.73
N PHE A 413 -2.39 -12.65 -6.33
CA PHE A 413 -2.77 -13.88 -5.63
C PHE A 413 -1.55 -14.73 -5.27
N ARG A 414 -0.41 -14.57 -5.97
CA ARG A 414 0.84 -15.25 -5.62
C ARG A 414 1.27 -14.92 -4.19
N ARG A 415 1.28 -13.62 -3.84
CA ARG A 415 1.60 -13.16 -2.49
C ARG A 415 0.46 -13.42 -1.50
N TRP A 416 -0.74 -12.98 -1.85
CA TRP A 416 -1.82 -12.84 -0.87
C TRP A 416 -2.69 -14.07 -0.69
N LEU A 417 -2.49 -15.09 -1.51
CA LEU A 417 -3.17 -16.37 -1.36
C LEU A 417 -2.17 -17.53 -1.35
N MET A 418 -1.41 -17.71 -2.41
CA MET A 418 -0.51 -18.86 -2.54
C MET A 418 0.60 -18.87 -1.47
N HIS A 419 1.21 -17.72 -1.20
CA HIS A 419 2.24 -17.57 -0.17
C HIS A 419 1.63 -17.40 1.23
N ALA A 420 0.70 -16.46 1.38
CA ALA A 420 0.14 -16.10 2.69
C ALA A 420 -0.75 -17.20 3.29
N ASN A 421 -1.46 -17.98 2.46
CA ASN A 421 -2.45 -18.95 2.89
C ASN A 421 -2.41 -20.24 2.05
N PRO A 422 -1.31 -20.99 2.11
CA PRO A 422 -1.11 -22.17 1.27
C PRO A 422 -2.15 -23.27 1.53
N GLU A 423 -2.67 -23.42 2.74
CA GLU A 423 -3.72 -24.39 3.06
C GLU A 423 -5.04 -24.02 2.38
N LEU A 424 -5.39 -22.75 2.31
CA LEU A 424 -6.56 -22.29 1.54
C LEU A 424 -6.36 -22.53 0.04
N ALA A 425 -5.18 -22.21 -0.48
CA ALA A 425 -4.85 -22.49 -1.88
C ALA A 425 -5.02 -23.98 -2.22
N LYS A 426 -4.55 -24.86 -1.33
CA LYS A 426 -4.72 -26.32 -1.48
C LYS A 426 -6.19 -26.72 -1.46
N LEU A 427 -6.99 -26.17 -0.54
CA LEU A 427 -8.43 -26.45 -0.51
C LEU A 427 -9.12 -26.05 -1.82
N LEU A 428 -8.75 -24.90 -2.38
CA LEU A 428 -9.27 -24.45 -3.67
C LEU A 428 -8.90 -25.42 -4.79
N ASP A 429 -7.64 -25.86 -4.87
CA ASP A 429 -7.19 -26.85 -5.85
C ASP A 429 -7.98 -28.15 -5.75
N GLU A 430 -8.20 -28.67 -4.55
CA GLU A 430 -8.96 -29.89 -4.30
C GLU A 430 -10.46 -29.75 -4.63
N THR A 431 -11.01 -28.55 -4.49
CA THR A 431 -12.47 -28.31 -4.62
C THR A 431 -12.87 -27.91 -6.04
N ILE A 432 -12.11 -27.02 -6.69
CA ILE A 432 -12.46 -26.42 -7.98
C ILE A 432 -11.39 -26.59 -9.06
N GLY A 433 -10.30 -27.32 -8.77
CA GLY A 433 -9.16 -27.45 -9.69
C GLY A 433 -8.17 -26.29 -9.60
N THR A 434 -7.11 -26.34 -10.40
CA THR A 434 -5.97 -25.42 -10.32
C THR A 434 -6.03 -24.23 -11.28
N GLU A 435 -7.04 -24.16 -12.13
CA GLU A 435 -7.14 -23.12 -13.17
C GLU A 435 -7.19 -21.71 -12.61
N TRP A 436 -7.73 -21.52 -11.40
CA TRP A 436 -7.80 -20.21 -10.72
C TRP A 436 -6.41 -19.57 -10.52
N ARG A 437 -5.35 -20.38 -10.50
CA ARG A 437 -3.98 -19.87 -10.31
C ARG A 437 -3.51 -19.00 -11.49
N LYS A 438 -4.07 -19.23 -12.67
CA LYS A 438 -3.79 -18.46 -13.90
C LYS A 438 -4.96 -17.59 -14.35
N ASP A 439 -6.16 -17.95 -13.96
CA ASP A 439 -7.39 -17.20 -14.25
C ASP A 439 -8.24 -17.11 -12.98
N ALA A 440 -8.06 -16.03 -12.25
CA ALA A 440 -8.72 -15.80 -10.96
C ALA A 440 -10.26 -15.79 -11.05
N SER A 441 -10.85 -15.56 -12.23
CA SER A 441 -12.29 -15.63 -12.43
C SER A 441 -12.87 -17.01 -12.14
N LYS A 442 -12.05 -18.06 -12.22
CA LYS A 442 -12.42 -19.45 -11.90
C LYS A 442 -12.74 -19.67 -10.42
N LEU A 443 -12.35 -18.77 -9.53
CA LEU A 443 -12.75 -18.85 -8.12
C LEU A 443 -14.27 -18.83 -7.94
N GLU A 444 -15.01 -18.24 -8.85
CA GLU A 444 -16.47 -18.15 -8.77
C GLU A 444 -17.14 -19.54 -8.65
N ALA A 445 -16.52 -20.59 -9.19
CA ALA A 445 -16.99 -21.96 -9.06
C ALA A 445 -17.12 -22.40 -7.59
N LEU A 446 -16.36 -21.81 -6.67
CA LEU A 446 -16.45 -22.11 -5.24
C LEU A 446 -17.84 -21.79 -4.66
N LYS A 447 -18.56 -20.85 -5.24
CA LYS A 447 -19.88 -20.43 -4.78
C LYS A 447 -20.88 -21.58 -4.66
N ALA A 448 -20.75 -22.60 -5.51
CA ALA A 448 -21.58 -23.80 -5.48
C ALA A 448 -21.40 -24.60 -4.17
N TYR A 449 -20.30 -24.41 -3.46
CA TYR A 449 -19.94 -25.14 -2.23
C TYR A 449 -20.27 -24.38 -0.94
N ARG A 450 -20.98 -23.25 -1.02
CA ARG A 450 -21.26 -22.40 0.15
C ARG A 450 -22.00 -23.10 1.28
N HIS A 451 -22.79 -24.12 0.97
CA HIS A 451 -23.52 -24.94 1.95
C HIS A 451 -22.93 -26.35 2.10
N ASP A 452 -21.77 -26.61 1.52
CA ASP A 452 -21.08 -27.88 1.66
C ASP A 452 -20.44 -28.00 3.04
N ALA A 453 -20.88 -28.94 3.86
CA ALA A 453 -20.42 -29.09 5.25
C ALA A 453 -18.93 -29.42 5.34
N ILE A 454 -18.39 -30.19 4.38
CA ILE A 454 -16.96 -30.57 4.36
C ILE A 454 -16.09 -29.34 4.07
N VAL A 455 -16.48 -28.55 3.09
CA VAL A 455 -15.76 -27.32 2.76
C VAL A 455 -15.78 -26.34 3.93
N ARG A 456 -16.93 -26.14 4.57
CA ARG A 456 -17.07 -25.26 5.74
C ARG A 456 -16.21 -25.71 6.92
N GLU A 457 -16.18 -27.01 7.21
CA GLU A 457 -15.33 -27.58 8.27
C GLU A 457 -13.84 -27.39 7.95
N LYS A 458 -13.42 -27.60 6.71
CA LYS A 458 -12.04 -27.36 6.27
C LYS A 458 -11.66 -25.89 6.38
N LEU A 459 -12.55 -24.96 6.07
CA LEU A 459 -12.33 -23.53 6.23
C LEU A 459 -12.13 -23.14 7.70
N ASP A 460 -12.93 -23.68 8.61
CA ASP A 460 -12.75 -23.46 10.06
C ASP A 460 -11.40 -23.97 10.55
N LYS A 461 -10.99 -25.14 10.08
CA LYS A 461 -9.68 -25.72 10.42
C LYS A 461 -8.53 -24.85 9.90
N ILE A 462 -8.62 -24.39 8.65
CA ILE A 462 -7.62 -23.49 8.04
C ILE A 462 -7.52 -22.19 8.85
N LYS A 463 -8.66 -21.59 9.19
CA LYS A 463 -8.68 -20.33 9.97
C LYS A 463 -8.04 -20.54 11.36
N ARG A 464 -8.32 -21.62 12.04
CA ARG A 464 -7.66 -21.94 13.32
C ARG A 464 -6.14 -22.09 13.17
N GLY A 465 -5.70 -22.77 12.14
CA GLY A 465 -4.26 -22.88 11.83
C GLY A 465 -3.59 -21.54 11.57
N ASN A 466 -4.27 -20.66 10.84
CA ASN A 466 -3.79 -19.30 10.58
C ASN A 466 -3.74 -18.45 11.85
N LYS A 467 -4.74 -18.56 12.73
CA LYS A 467 -4.72 -17.87 14.04
C LYS A 467 -3.58 -18.36 14.92
N LYS A 468 -3.30 -19.66 14.91
CA LYS A 468 -2.15 -20.22 15.64
C LYS A 468 -0.83 -19.69 15.13
N ARG A 469 -0.65 -19.59 13.80
CA ARG A 469 0.57 -18.99 13.21
C ARG A 469 0.73 -17.53 13.62
N LEU A 470 -0.35 -16.75 13.61
CA LEU A 470 -0.32 -15.37 14.08
C LEU A 470 0.01 -15.29 15.56
N SER A 471 -0.54 -16.17 16.39
CA SER A 471 -0.25 -16.23 17.83
C SER A 471 1.23 -16.44 18.09
N VAL A 472 1.86 -17.38 17.38
CA VAL A 472 3.31 -17.61 17.46
C VAL A 472 4.10 -16.38 17.04
N TYR A 473 3.72 -15.77 15.91
CA TYR A 473 4.37 -14.56 15.40
C TYR A 473 4.33 -13.40 16.41
N LEU A 474 3.16 -13.11 17.00
CA LEU A 474 3.02 -12.05 18.00
C LEU A 474 3.80 -12.34 19.29
N GLN A 475 3.83 -13.60 19.71
CA GLN A 475 4.63 -14.00 20.87
C GLN A 475 6.12 -13.79 20.63
N GLU A 476 6.63 -14.19 19.48
CA GLU A 476 8.04 -14.07 19.14
C GLU A 476 8.47 -12.61 18.91
N LYS A 477 7.63 -11.80 18.25
CA LYS A 477 7.97 -10.42 17.89
C LYS A 477 7.71 -9.40 19.01
N GLN A 478 6.65 -9.57 19.78
CA GLN A 478 6.22 -8.59 20.80
C GLN A 478 5.96 -9.16 22.18
N GLY A 479 6.11 -10.48 22.38
CA GLY A 479 5.79 -11.12 23.65
C GLY A 479 4.29 -11.12 23.99
N ILE A 480 3.42 -10.98 22.99
CA ILE A 480 1.97 -10.91 23.17
C ILE A 480 1.35 -12.28 22.99
N THR A 481 0.55 -12.69 23.98
CA THR A 481 -0.27 -13.91 23.92
C THR A 481 -1.69 -13.54 23.51
N VAL A 482 -2.23 -14.20 22.50
CA VAL A 482 -3.62 -14.00 22.04
C VAL A 482 -4.42 -15.28 22.19
N ASN A 483 -5.73 -15.15 22.42
CA ASN A 483 -6.64 -16.29 22.50
C ASN A 483 -7.09 -16.69 21.09
N GLU A 484 -6.59 -17.82 20.61
CA GLU A 484 -6.88 -18.36 19.27
C GLU A 484 -8.38 -18.72 19.07
N ASN A 485 -9.13 -18.88 20.15
CA ASN A 485 -10.58 -19.15 20.11
C ASN A 485 -11.45 -17.89 20.09
N SER A 486 -10.83 -16.71 20.18
CA SER A 486 -11.54 -15.44 20.10
C SER A 486 -11.86 -15.06 18.64
N ILE A 487 -12.78 -14.11 18.48
CA ILE A 487 -13.02 -13.47 17.18
C ILE A 487 -11.86 -12.51 16.92
N PHE A 488 -11.19 -12.64 15.77
CA PHE A 488 -10.14 -11.72 15.35
C PHE A 488 -10.73 -10.64 14.46
N ASP A 489 -10.76 -9.43 14.99
CA ASP A 489 -11.27 -8.20 14.37
C ASP A 489 -10.06 -7.30 14.10
N ILE A 490 -9.75 -7.06 12.83
CA ILE A 490 -8.45 -6.50 12.43
C ILE A 490 -8.62 -5.23 11.60
N GLN A 491 -7.93 -4.17 12.01
CA GLN A 491 -7.76 -2.91 11.27
C GLN A 491 -6.28 -2.60 11.11
N ILE A 492 -5.73 -2.88 9.94
CA ILE A 492 -4.32 -2.69 9.61
C ILE A 492 -4.18 -1.81 8.38
N LYS A 493 -3.71 -0.60 8.58
CA LYS A 493 -3.55 0.43 7.54
C LYS A 493 -2.80 1.63 8.13
N ARG A 494 -2.26 2.50 7.27
CA ARG A 494 -1.65 3.76 7.70
C ARG A 494 -2.59 4.50 8.66
N MET A 495 -2.02 5.07 9.71
CA MET A 495 -2.78 5.87 10.69
C MET A 495 -3.17 7.21 10.06
N HIS A 496 -4.46 7.42 9.91
CA HIS A 496 -5.03 8.68 9.44
C HIS A 496 -6.47 8.84 9.93
N GLU A 497 -6.87 10.07 10.27
CA GLU A 497 -8.21 10.35 10.80
C GLU A 497 -9.33 9.94 9.84
N TYR A 498 -9.15 10.02 8.51
CA TYR A 498 -10.19 9.62 7.57
C TYR A 498 -10.40 8.10 7.53
N LYS A 499 -9.39 7.30 7.90
CA LYS A 499 -9.50 5.84 8.04
C LYS A 499 -10.20 5.44 9.34
N ARG A 500 -10.36 6.36 10.21
CA ARG A 500 -11.18 6.34 11.43
C ARG A 500 -10.81 5.26 12.45
N GLN A 501 -9.50 5.00 12.64
CA GLN A 501 -9.04 4.14 13.73
C GLN A 501 -9.55 4.64 15.09
N GLN A 502 -9.72 5.96 15.25
CA GLN A 502 -10.34 6.56 16.43
C GLN A 502 -11.78 6.06 16.65
N MET A 503 -12.54 5.79 15.62
CA MET A 503 -13.90 5.24 15.76
C MET A 503 -13.87 3.81 16.30
N ASN A 504 -12.95 2.99 15.84
CA ASN A 504 -12.75 1.64 16.38
C ASN A 504 -12.23 1.70 17.83
N ALA A 505 -11.37 2.66 18.16
CA ALA A 505 -10.94 2.89 19.55
C ALA A 505 -12.12 3.28 20.45
N LEU A 506 -13.04 4.11 19.98
CA LEU A 506 -14.28 4.42 20.71
C LEU A 506 -15.17 3.19 20.87
N TYR A 507 -15.20 2.31 19.88
CA TYR A 507 -15.88 1.01 20.02
C TYR A 507 -15.24 0.14 21.12
N VAL A 508 -13.91 0.11 21.20
CA VAL A 508 -13.22 -0.59 22.29
C VAL A 508 -13.66 -0.07 23.64
N ILE A 509 -13.77 1.25 23.80
CA ILE A 509 -14.28 1.88 25.03
C ILE A 509 -15.73 1.44 25.31
N HIS A 510 -16.58 1.45 24.30
CA HIS A 510 -17.96 0.96 24.41
C HIS A 510 -17.99 -0.49 24.93
N LYS A 511 -17.22 -1.38 24.34
CA LYS A 511 -17.17 -2.79 24.74
C LYS A 511 -16.58 -2.97 26.14
N TYR A 512 -15.55 -2.20 26.49
CA TYR A 512 -14.99 -2.18 27.84
C TYR A 512 -16.05 -1.82 28.89
N LEU A 513 -16.78 -0.74 28.68
CA LEU A 513 -17.84 -0.27 29.58
C LEU A 513 -19.01 -1.26 29.61
N ASP A 514 -19.37 -1.86 28.52
CA ASP A 514 -20.42 -2.84 28.39
C ASP A 514 -20.10 -4.10 29.21
N ILE A 515 -18.91 -4.62 29.14
CA ILE A 515 -18.43 -5.75 29.95
C ILE A 515 -18.39 -5.37 31.41
N LYS A 516 -17.95 -4.19 31.79
CA LYS A 516 -17.94 -3.70 33.17
C LYS A 516 -19.35 -3.58 33.75
N SER A 517 -20.36 -3.37 32.91
CA SER A 517 -21.77 -3.36 33.31
C SER A 517 -22.41 -4.75 33.41
N GLY A 518 -21.66 -5.80 33.10
CA GLY A 518 -22.10 -7.19 33.17
C GLY A 518 -22.56 -7.83 31.86
N ASN A 519 -22.47 -7.10 30.73
CA ASN A 519 -22.81 -7.62 29.40
C ASN A 519 -21.62 -8.36 28.80
N ILE A 520 -21.50 -9.64 29.11
CA ILE A 520 -20.39 -10.48 28.66
C ILE A 520 -20.65 -10.95 27.20
N PRO A 521 -19.71 -10.80 26.27
CA PRO A 521 -19.88 -11.32 24.93
C PRO A 521 -19.92 -12.85 24.91
N ALA A 522 -20.65 -13.41 23.95
CA ALA A 522 -20.79 -14.87 23.80
C ALA A 522 -19.42 -15.56 23.56
N ARG A 523 -18.50 -14.85 22.94
CA ARG A 523 -17.17 -15.32 22.64
C ARG A 523 -16.15 -14.22 22.92
N PRO A 524 -14.94 -14.53 23.42
CA PRO A 524 -13.89 -13.52 23.56
C PRO A 524 -13.57 -12.85 22.22
N ILE A 525 -13.18 -11.58 22.30
CA ILE A 525 -12.90 -10.73 21.14
C ILE A 525 -11.47 -10.23 21.24
N THR A 526 -10.72 -10.36 20.16
CA THR A 526 -9.39 -9.77 20.02
C THR A 526 -9.45 -8.74 18.88
N ILE A 527 -9.30 -7.46 19.23
CA ILE A 527 -9.27 -6.35 18.27
C ILE A 527 -7.81 -5.99 18.02
N ILE A 528 -7.38 -6.14 16.78
CA ILE A 528 -5.99 -5.97 16.37
C ILE A 528 -5.87 -4.75 15.47
N PHE A 529 -5.01 -3.82 15.87
CA PHE A 529 -4.63 -2.65 15.09
C PHE A 529 -3.20 -2.80 14.59
N GLY A 530 -2.89 -2.16 13.49
CA GLY A 530 -1.53 -2.02 12.99
C GLY A 530 -1.45 -0.85 12.02
N GLY A 531 -0.33 -0.14 12.03
CA GLY A 531 -0.09 0.98 11.14
C GLY A 531 0.82 2.02 11.75
N LYS A 532 1.48 2.78 10.87
CA LYS A 532 2.40 3.85 11.25
C LYS A 532 1.73 5.21 11.04
N ALA A 533 2.02 6.14 11.95
CA ALA A 533 1.66 7.55 11.80
C ALA A 533 2.84 8.33 11.23
N ALA A 534 2.58 9.27 10.32
CA ALA A 534 3.61 10.19 9.86
C ALA A 534 4.21 10.96 11.05
N PRO A 535 5.52 11.22 11.07
CA PRO A 535 6.17 11.91 12.19
C PRO A 535 5.57 13.27 12.52
N ALA A 536 5.11 14.01 11.51
CA ALA A 536 4.49 15.33 11.68
C ALA A 536 2.99 15.27 12.04
N TYR A 537 2.36 14.09 11.97
CA TYR A 537 0.92 13.96 12.17
C TYR A 537 0.57 13.65 13.64
N VAL A 538 0.47 14.69 14.43
CA VAL A 538 0.31 14.61 15.90
C VAL A 538 -0.96 13.87 16.31
N ILE A 539 -2.11 14.18 15.71
CA ILE A 539 -3.40 13.52 16.06
C ILE A 539 -3.36 12.02 15.74
N ALA A 540 -2.76 11.61 14.63
CA ALA A 540 -2.60 10.18 14.33
C ALA A 540 -1.73 9.46 15.38
N GLN A 541 -0.71 10.13 15.89
CA GLN A 541 0.10 9.60 16.99
C GLN A 541 -0.69 9.54 18.30
N ASP A 542 -1.56 10.51 18.54
CA ASP A 542 -2.46 10.50 19.70
C ASP A 542 -3.45 9.33 19.64
N VAL A 543 -3.92 8.96 18.44
CA VAL A 543 -4.78 7.78 18.25
C VAL A 543 -4.00 6.50 18.57
N ILE A 544 -2.76 6.36 18.11
CA ILE A 544 -1.89 5.23 18.50
C ILE A 544 -1.76 5.15 20.02
N HIS A 545 -1.52 6.30 20.65
CA HIS A 545 -1.39 6.38 22.10
C HIS A 545 -2.67 5.91 22.82
N LEU A 546 -3.82 6.34 22.35
CA LEU A 546 -5.11 5.86 22.88
C LEU A 546 -5.27 4.34 22.77
N ILE A 547 -4.94 3.78 21.60
CA ILE A 547 -5.04 2.33 21.38
C ILE A 547 -4.11 1.57 22.33
N LEU A 548 -2.86 1.99 22.46
CA LEU A 548 -1.87 1.38 23.35
C LEU A 548 -2.28 1.51 24.83
N SER A 549 -2.82 2.66 25.21
CA SER A 549 -3.31 2.90 26.57
C SER A 549 -4.53 2.03 26.90
N LEU A 550 -5.46 1.88 25.96
CA LEU A 550 -6.60 0.96 26.08
C LEU A 550 -6.13 -0.51 26.18
N SER A 551 -5.13 -0.90 25.39
CA SER A 551 -4.55 -2.24 25.46
C SER A 551 -4.01 -2.55 26.86
N GLU A 552 -3.25 -1.64 27.45
CA GLU A 552 -2.71 -1.78 28.81
C GLU A 552 -3.81 -1.79 29.86
N LEU A 553 -4.76 -0.86 29.81
CA LEU A 553 -5.88 -0.78 30.73
C LEU A 553 -6.69 -2.09 30.76
N ILE A 554 -7.02 -2.62 29.58
CA ILE A 554 -7.81 -3.83 29.43
C ILE A 554 -7.04 -5.06 29.92
N ALA A 555 -5.75 -5.17 29.57
CA ALA A 555 -4.90 -6.28 30.00
C ALA A 555 -4.77 -6.37 31.52
N ASN A 556 -4.82 -5.23 32.21
CA ASN A 556 -4.72 -5.14 33.67
C ASN A 556 -6.07 -5.20 34.41
N ASP A 557 -7.19 -5.30 33.69
CA ASP A 557 -8.51 -5.39 34.27
C ASP A 557 -9.02 -6.84 34.24
N PRO A 558 -9.04 -7.56 35.39
CA PRO A 558 -9.40 -8.97 35.45
C PRO A 558 -10.90 -9.23 35.14
N GLU A 559 -11.76 -8.23 35.20
CA GLU A 559 -13.16 -8.36 34.81
C GLU A 559 -13.34 -8.32 33.28
N VAL A 560 -12.43 -7.71 32.57
CA VAL A 560 -12.52 -7.46 31.11
C VAL A 560 -11.58 -8.35 30.31
N SER A 561 -10.34 -8.53 30.76
CA SER A 561 -9.31 -9.24 30.00
C SER A 561 -9.64 -10.66 29.54
N PRO A 562 -10.50 -11.44 30.27
CA PRO A 562 -10.92 -12.74 29.74
C PRO A 562 -11.81 -12.65 28.49
N HIS A 563 -12.42 -11.51 28.24
CA HIS A 563 -13.47 -11.31 27.24
C HIS A 563 -13.06 -10.38 26.10
N LEU A 564 -12.09 -9.51 26.33
CA LEU A 564 -11.63 -8.51 25.37
C LEU A 564 -10.12 -8.34 25.47
N GLN A 565 -9.48 -8.35 24.33
CA GLN A 565 -8.06 -7.99 24.21
C GLN A 565 -7.89 -7.01 23.06
N VAL A 566 -7.02 -6.02 23.25
CA VAL A 566 -6.62 -5.07 22.22
C VAL A 566 -5.13 -5.25 21.97
N VAL A 567 -4.77 -5.40 20.71
CA VAL A 567 -3.37 -5.54 20.26
C VAL A 567 -3.07 -4.44 19.26
N MET A 568 -1.98 -3.71 19.48
CA MET A 568 -1.37 -2.86 18.45
C MET A 568 -0.10 -3.55 17.96
N VAL A 569 -0.09 -3.96 16.71
CA VAL A 569 1.08 -4.62 16.10
C VAL A 569 2.19 -3.58 15.89
N GLU A 570 3.36 -3.86 16.44
CA GLU A 570 4.54 -3.00 16.27
C GLU A 570 5.13 -3.16 14.88
N ASN A 571 5.47 -2.05 14.25
CA ASN A 571 6.15 -2.02 12.97
C ASN A 571 5.43 -2.81 11.86
N TYR A 572 4.13 -2.54 11.69
CA TYR A 572 3.32 -3.17 10.64
C TYR A 572 3.99 -3.04 9.27
N ASN A 573 4.15 -4.15 8.57
CA ASN A 573 4.77 -4.28 7.27
C ASN A 573 4.14 -5.42 6.46
N VAL A 574 4.67 -5.76 5.29
CA VAL A 574 4.14 -6.85 4.45
C VAL A 574 4.26 -8.20 5.17
N THR A 575 5.36 -8.44 5.87
CA THR A 575 5.57 -9.69 6.63
C THR A 575 4.49 -9.85 7.70
N ALA A 576 4.22 -8.82 8.50
CA ALA A 576 3.13 -8.84 9.47
C ALA A 576 1.78 -9.08 8.80
N ALA A 577 1.52 -8.43 7.66
CA ALA A 577 0.28 -8.59 6.91
C ALA A 577 0.05 -10.03 6.45
N THR A 578 1.10 -10.76 6.03
CA THR A 578 0.96 -12.16 5.62
C THR A 578 0.57 -13.09 6.77
N HIS A 579 0.81 -12.70 8.01
CA HIS A 579 0.32 -13.42 9.20
C HIS A 579 -1.06 -12.96 9.65
N LEU A 580 -1.33 -11.66 9.58
CA LEU A 580 -2.59 -11.05 10.08
C LEU A 580 -3.78 -11.35 9.18
N ILE A 581 -3.62 -11.21 7.86
CA ILE A 581 -4.73 -11.30 6.91
C ILE A 581 -5.37 -12.69 6.89
N PRO A 582 -4.62 -13.81 6.80
CA PRO A 582 -5.24 -15.14 6.82
C PRO A 582 -5.93 -15.50 8.14
N ALA A 583 -5.55 -14.87 9.24
CA ALA A 583 -6.10 -15.14 10.58
C ALA A 583 -7.39 -14.35 10.88
N CYS A 584 -7.76 -13.40 10.05
CA CYS A 584 -8.83 -12.44 10.31
C CYS A 584 -10.22 -13.03 10.12
N ASN A 585 -11.14 -12.68 11.02
CA ASN A 585 -12.58 -12.95 10.87
C ASN A 585 -13.33 -11.71 10.37
N ILE A 586 -13.02 -10.53 10.91
CA ILE A 586 -13.69 -9.27 10.61
C ILE A 586 -12.68 -8.27 10.06
N SER A 587 -12.88 -7.86 8.82
CA SER A 587 -12.07 -6.87 8.12
C SER A 587 -12.67 -5.48 8.32
N GLU A 588 -11.96 -4.62 9.03
CA GLU A 588 -12.37 -3.25 9.32
C GLU A 588 -11.99 -2.31 8.16
N GLN A 589 -13.00 -1.85 7.42
CA GLN A 589 -12.86 -0.98 6.26
C GLN A 589 -13.77 0.24 6.42
N ILE A 590 -13.50 1.03 7.46
CA ILE A 590 -14.42 2.00 8.06
C ILE A 590 -14.10 3.48 7.75
N SER A 591 -13.39 3.74 6.66
CA SER A 591 -13.11 5.11 6.22
C SER A 591 -14.40 5.91 6.05
N LEU A 592 -14.30 7.24 6.19
CA LEU A 592 -15.43 8.10 5.86
C LEU A 592 -15.75 7.97 4.37
N ALA A 593 -16.99 7.69 4.03
CA ALA A 593 -17.42 7.56 2.64
C ALA A 593 -16.99 8.79 1.82
N SER A 594 -16.52 8.61 0.63
CA SER A 594 -15.90 9.59 -0.26
C SER A 594 -14.41 9.91 -0.02
N LYS A 595 -13.74 9.27 0.93
CA LYS A 595 -12.36 9.62 1.29
C LYS A 595 -11.30 8.58 0.90
N GLU A 596 -11.61 7.29 0.95
CA GLU A 596 -10.71 6.25 0.46
C GLU A 596 -10.89 6.08 -1.04
N ALA A 597 -9.84 6.23 -1.83
CA ALA A 597 -9.93 6.08 -3.28
C ALA A 597 -10.32 4.63 -3.68
N SER A 598 -9.67 3.66 -3.12
CA SER A 598 -9.97 2.24 -3.37
C SER A 598 -9.85 1.42 -2.08
N GLY A 599 -8.69 1.45 -1.44
CA GLY A 599 -8.24 0.40 -0.54
C GLY A 599 -7.79 -0.84 -1.32
N THR A 600 -6.89 -1.59 -0.75
CA THR A 600 -6.48 -2.92 -1.24
C THR A 600 -6.49 -3.95 -0.12
N GLY A 601 -6.40 -3.51 1.12
CA GLY A 601 -6.58 -4.38 2.30
C GLY A 601 -7.92 -5.11 2.28
N ASN A 602 -8.99 -4.41 1.94
CA ASN A 602 -10.33 -4.97 1.78
C ASN A 602 -10.35 -6.19 0.83
N MET A 603 -9.63 -6.12 -0.28
CA MET A 603 -9.52 -7.21 -1.27
C MET A 603 -8.73 -8.41 -0.71
N LYS A 604 -7.64 -8.16 0.00
CA LYS A 604 -6.80 -9.19 0.62
C LYS A 604 -7.56 -9.98 1.69
N PHE A 605 -8.29 -9.28 2.53
CA PHE A 605 -9.12 -9.89 3.57
C PHE A 605 -10.26 -10.71 2.98
N MET A 606 -10.97 -10.17 1.99
CA MET A 606 -12.03 -10.87 1.26
C MET A 606 -11.52 -12.19 0.68
N LEU A 607 -10.39 -12.15 -0.01
CA LEU A 607 -9.75 -13.34 -0.61
C LEU A 607 -9.37 -14.40 0.43
N ASN A 608 -9.06 -14.00 1.65
CA ASN A 608 -8.65 -14.88 2.74
C ASN A 608 -9.80 -15.26 3.70
N GLY A 609 -11.04 -14.96 3.33
CA GLY A 609 -12.21 -15.41 4.06
C GLY A 609 -12.58 -14.59 5.29
N ALA A 610 -12.15 -13.34 5.37
CA ALA A 610 -12.69 -12.39 6.34
C ALA A 610 -13.96 -11.74 5.78
N LEU A 611 -14.91 -11.40 6.65
CA LEU A 611 -16.08 -10.63 6.25
C LEU A 611 -15.81 -9.14 6.47
N THR A 612 -16.24 -8.32 5.54
CA THR A 612 -16.04 -6.87 5.59
C THR A 612 -17.09 -6.20 6.46
N LEU A 613 -16.61 -5.40 7.42
CA LEU A 613 -17.37 -4.36 8.10
C LEU A 613 -16.88 -3.02 7.55
N GLY A 614 -17.71 -2.32 6.81
CA GLY A 614 -17.25 -1.14 6.09
C GLY A 614 -18.33 -0.13 5.75
N THR A 615 -17.87 0.95 5.17
CA THR A 615 -18.73 2.01 4.59
C THR A 615 -18.82 1.82 3.08
N GLU A 616 -19.78 2.49 2.46
CA GLU A 616 -19.89 2.57 0.99
C GLU A 616 -18.82 3.54 0.44
N ASP A 617 -17.58 3.07 0.49
CA ASP A 617 -16.40 3.85 0.11
C ASP A 617 -15.39 3.01 -0.67
N GLY A 618 -14.71 3.62 -1.62
CA GLY A 618 -13.70 2.97 -2.42
C GLY A 618 -14.17 1.65 -3.04
N ALA A 619 -13.32 0.65 -3.02
CA ALA A 619 -13.63 -0.69 -3.54
C ALA A 619 -14.60 -1.49 -2.65
N ASN A 620 -14.94 -1.02 -1.45
CA ASN A 620 -16.00 -1.65 -0.65
C ASN A 620 -17.33 -1.71 -1.41
N VAL A 621 -17.62 -0.68 -2.22
CA VAL A 621 -18.82 -0.63 -3.08
C VAL A 621 -18.81 -1.80 -4.07
N GLU A 622 -17.69 -2.06 -4.70
CA GLU A 622 -17.56 -3.17 -5.67
C GLU A 622 -17.60 -4.54 -4.97
N ILE A 623 -17.05 -4.65 -3.78
CA ILE A 623 -17.20 -5.86 -2.95
C ILE A 623 -18.69 -6.11 -2.65
N HIS A 624 -19.41 -5.07 -2.22
CA HIS A 624 -20.82 -5.13 -1.91
C HIS A 624 -21.65 -5.61 -3.13
N GLU A 625 -21.40 -5.02 -4.28
CA GLU A 625 -22.06 -5.40 -5.54
C GLU A 625 -21.79 -6.88 -5.90
N LEU A 626 -20.58 -7.36 -5.70
CA LEU A 626 -20.18 -8.73 -6.03
C LEU A 626 -20.79 -9.77 -5.09
N VAL A 627 -20.82 -9.51 -3.78
CA VAL A 627 -21.25 -10.51 -2.78
C VAL A 627 -22.71 -10.39 -2.39
N GLY A 628 -23.34 -9.22 -2.57
CA GLY A 628 -24.72 -8.94 -2.17
C GLY A 628 -24.87 -8.57 -0.68
N ASP A 629 -26.03 -8.02 -0.33
CA ASP A 629 -26.32 -7.45 0.99
C ASP A 629 -26.13 -8.41 2.16
N ASP A 630 -26.38 -9.69 1.95
CA ASP A 630 -26.32 -10.71 3.01
C ASP A 630 -24.88 -11.13 3.36
N ASN A 631 -23.89 -10.75 2.57
CA ASN A 631 -22.52 -11.25 2.69
C ASN A 631 -21.49 -10.16 3.01
N ILE A 632 -21.95 -8.99 3.42
CA ILE A 632 -21.14 -7.84 3.83
C ILE A 632 -21.93 -7.06 4.89
N TYR A 633 -21.21 -6.33 5.74
CA TYR A 633 -21.83 -5.50 6.78
C TYR A 633 -21.47 -4.03 6.52
N ILE A 634 -22.48 -3.27 6.10
CA ILE A 634 -22.35 -1.86 5.72
C ILE A 634 -23.01 -0.97 6.77
N PHE A 635 -22.36 0.14 7.10
CA PHE A 635 -22.87 1.16 8.01
C PHE A 635 -22.50 2.56 7.51
N GLY A 636 -23.08 3.55 8.13
CA GLY A 636 -22.75 4.96 7.95
C GLY A 636 -23.40 5.60 6.75
N GLU A 637 -23.20 6.90 6.63
CA GLU A 637 -23.71 7.69 5.51
C GLU A 637 -22.94 7.41 4.22
N LYS A 638 -23.63 7.56 3.09
CA LYS A 638 -23.04 7.37 1.76
C LYS A 638 -22.26 8.61 1.32
N SER A 639 -21.46 8.47 0.27
CA SER A 639 -20.57 9.52 -0.21
C SER A 639 -21.28 10.81 -0.59
N ASP A 640 -22.44 10.75 -1.22
CA ASP A 640 -23.23 11.91 -1.59
C ASP A 640 -23.76 12.67 -0.37
N GLU A 641 -24.17 11.96 0.67
CA GLU A 641 -24.60 12.56 1.95
C GLU A 641 -23.42 13.24 2.67
N VAL A 642 -22.26 12.59 2.71
CA VAL A 642 -21.04 13.15 3.31
C VAL A 642 -20.57 14.40 2.55
N ILE A 643 -20.53 14.35 1.24
CA ILE A 643 -20.18 15.51 0.39
C ILE A 643 -21.15 16.68 0.66
N ALA A 644 -22.46 16.40 0.76
CA ALA A 644 -23.45 17.41 1.08
C ALA A 644 -23.22 18.05 2.45
N HIS A 645 -22.81 17.28 3.47
CA HIS A 645 -22.45 17.81 4.80
C HIS A 645 -21.26 18.79 4.71
N TYR A 646 -20.21 18.44 3.95
CA TYR A 646 -19.07 19.34 3.77
C TYR A 646 -19.47 20.63 3.01
N GLU A 647 -20.30 20.52 1.98
CA GLU A 647 -20.76 21.68 1.21
C GLU A 647 -21.62 22.64 2.06
N LYS A 648 -22.48 22.09 2.91
CA LYS A 648 -23.36 22.87 3.79
C LYS A 648 -22.68 23.35 5.06
N GLY A 649 -21.60 22.66 5.47
CA GLY A 649 -20.93 22.91 6.74
C GLY A 649 -21.85 22.69 7.96
N ASP A 650 -22.77 21.72 7.88
CA ASP A 650 -23.84 21.49 8.84
C ASP A 650 -23.51 20.43 9.92
N TYR A 651 -22.36 19.74 9.82
CA TYR A 651 -21.93 18.81 10.85
C TYR A 651 -21.35 19.53 12.05
N ASN A 652 -21.87 19.24 13.24
CA ASN A 652 -21.39 19.81 14.50
C ASN A 652 -21.01 18.69 15.48
N ALA A 653 -19.70 18.48 15.62
CA ALA A 653 -19.16 17.44 16.52
C ALA A 653 -19.60 17.61 17.97
N SER A 654 -19.70 18.86 18.44
CA SER A 654 -20.07 19.16 19.83
C SER A 654 -21.50 18.69 20.17
N GLU A 655 -22.43 18.77 19.22
CA GLU A 655 -23.81 18.29 19.43
C GLU A 655 -23.84 16.76 19.52
N PHE A 656 -23.12 16.07 18.63
CA PHE A 656 -23.01 14.63 18.66
C PHE A 656 -22.34 14.12 19.94
N ALA A 657 -21.28 14.81 20.40
CA ALA A 657 -20.56 14.48 21.62
C ALA A 657 -21.46 14.53 22.89
N GLN A 658 -22.57 15.26 22.86
CA GLN A 658 -23.51 15.35 23.96
C GLN A 658 -24.61 14.28 23.96
N ARG A 659 -24.71 13.50 22.88
CA ARG A 659 -25.70 12.41 22.82
C ARG A 659 -25.44 11.37 23.91
N ASP A 660 -26.50 10.84 24.50
CA ASP A 660 -26.42 9.88 25.63
C ASP A 660 -25.59 8.63 25.28
N ALA A 661 -25.66 8.16 24.04
CA ALA A 661 -24.90 7.00 23.59
C ALA A 661 -23.41 7.30 23.31
N ILE A 662 -23.05 8.55 23.05
CA ILE A 662 -21.69 8.97 22.62
C ILE A 662 -20.92 9.60 23.78
N ARG A 663 -21.54 10.46 24.57
CA ARG A 663 -20.87 11.21 25.64
C ARG A 663 -20.02 10.34 26.56
N PRO A 664 -20.50 9.18 27.07
CA PRO A 664 -19.68 8.36 27.94
C PRO A 664 -18.40 7.85 27.27
N LEU A 665 -18.45 7.63 25.95
CA LEU A 665 -17.31 7.12 25.17
C LEU A 665 -16.23 8.17 24.97
N VAL A 666 -16.61 9.38 24.58
CA VAL A 666 -15.65 10.46 24.38
C VAL A 666 -15.09 10.97 25.70
N GLU A 667 -15.92 11.05 26.75
CA GLU A 667 -15.48 11.43 28.11
C GLU A 667 -14.47 10.41 28.68
N PHE A 668 -14.60 9.14 28.34
CA PHE A 668 -13.69 8.10 28.81
C PHE A 668 -12.25 8.31 28.33
N VAL A 669 -12.06 8.95 27.17
CA VAL A 669 -10.72 9.26 26.63
C VAL A 669 -9.88 10.07 27.61
N LYS A 670 -10.49 10.95 28.38
CA LYS A 670 -9.83 11.76 29.43
C LYS A 670 -10.13 11.28 30.86
N SER A 671 -10.65 10.06 31.02
CA SER A 671 -10.99 9.49 32.33
C SER A 671 -9.74 9.23 33.18
N ASP A 672 -9.92 9.20 34.50
CA ASP A 672 -8.84 8.86 35.44
C ASP A 672 -8.24 7.47 35.13
N ALA A 673 -9.07 6.53 34.68
CA ALA A 673 -8.63 5.19 34.33
C ALA A 673 -7.60 5.21 33.18
N LEU A 674 -7.85 5.98 32.12
CA LEU A 674 -6.88 6.13 31.02
C LEU A 674 -5.71 7.04 31.35
N LEU A 675 -5.92 8.08 32.14
CA LEU A 675 -4.83 8.94 32.60
C LEU A 675 -3.83 8.21 33.50
N ALA A 676 -4.23 7.14 34.15
CA ALA A 676 -3.34 6.31 34.97
C ALA A 676 -2.30 5.54 34.12
N VAL A 677 -2.58 5.26 32.87
CA VAL A 677 -1.70 4.52 31.94
C VAL A 677 -1.29 5.33 30.72
N GLY A 678 -1.84 6.54 30.55
CA GLY A 678 -1.64 7.37 29.37
C GLY A 678 -1.05 8.75 29.70
N ASN A 679 -0.72 9.46 28.61
CA ASN A 679 -0.21 10.83 28.66
C ASN A 679 -1.39 11.81 28.59
N LYS A 680 -1.51 12.65 29.61
CA LYS A 680 -2.61 13.61 29.75
C LYS A 680 -2.74 14.55 28.57
N GLU A 681 -1.64 15.13 28.12
CA GLU A 681 -1.63 16.09 27.02
C GLU A 681 -2.16 15.47 25.72
N ARG A 682 -1.71 14.25 25.39
CA ARG A 682 -2.16 13.53 24.19
C ARG A 682 -3.64 13.14 24.27
N LEU A 683 -4.08 12.63 25.39
CA LEU A 683 -5.46 12.21 25.57
C LEU A 683 -6.45 13.38 25.58
N GLU A 684 -6.10 14.49 26.25
CA GLU A 684 -6.92 15.71 26.24
C GLU A 684 -6.96 16.37 24.86
N ARG A 685 -5.84 16.37 24.12
CA ARG A 685 -5.81 16.89 22.76
C ARG A 685 -6.70 16.08 21.84
N LEU A 686 -6.65 14.75 21.92
CA LEU A 686 -7.52 13.86 21.13
C LEU A 686 -9.00 14.03 21.51
N TYR A 687 -9.31 14.12 22.83
CA TYR A 687 -10.66 14.42 23.29
C TYR A 687 -11.18 15.72 22.69
N HIS A 688 -10.38 16.78 22.73
CA HIS A 688 -10.75 18.07 22.17
C HIS A 688 -10.99 17.98 20.65
N GLU A 689 -10.13 17.29 19.92
CA GLU A 689 -10.29 17.07 18.49
C GLU A 689 -11.61 16.35 18.17
N LEU A 690 -11.89 15.24 18.87
CA LEU A 690 -13.10 14.44 18.67
C LEU A 690 -14.40 15.19 18.99
N THR A 691 -14.37 16.07 20.01
CA THR A 691 -15.59 16.73 20.50
C THR A 691 -15.83 18.11 19.91
N THR A 692 -14.87 18.70 19.22
CA THR A 692 -14.99 20.07 18.65
C THR A 692 -14.84 20.11 17.14
N LYS A 693 -13.94 19.35 16.59
CA LYS A 693 -13.65 19.34 15.15
C LYS A 693 -14.20 18.10 14.46
N ASP A 694 -13.72 16.94 14.86
CA ASP A 694 -14.09 15.64 14.28
C ASP A 694 -14.24 15.75 12.75
N TRP A 695 -13.19 16.20 12.09
CA TRP A 695 -13.20 16.59 10.67
C TRP A 695 -13.70 15.48 9.73
N PHE A 696 -13.55 14.21 10.15
CA PHE A 696 -14.01 13.06 9.38
C PHE A 696 -15.27 12.40 9.94
N MET A 697 -16.10 13.18 10.65
CA MET A 697 -17.47 12.81 11.05
C MET A 697 -17.57 11.46 11.79
N THR A 698 -16.59 11.16 12.62
CA THR A 698 -16.53 9.91 13.39
C THR A 698 -17.78 9.75 14.22
N LEU A 699 -18.21 10.80 14.93
CA LEU A 699 -19.35 10.73 15.84
C LEU A 699 -20.69 10.63 15.10
N LEU A 700 -20.76 11.09 13.87
CA LEU A 700 -21.98 10.97 13.04
C LEU A 700 -22.31 9.49 12.76
N ASP A 701 -21.32 8.70 12.42
CA ASP A 701 -21.48 7.29 12.04
C ASP A 701 -21.31 6.31 13.21
N LEU A 702 -20.90 6.79 14.40
CA LEU A 702 -20.48 5.94 15.52
C LEU A 702 -21.57 5.00 16.01
N GLU A 703 -22.80 5.48 16.19
CA GLU A 703 -23.91 4.66 16.71
C GLU A 703 -24.27 3.53 15.73
N ASP A 704 -24.31 3.84 14.42
CA ASP A 704 -24.58 2.85 13.38
C ASP A 704 -23.43 1.83 13.27
N TYR A 705 -22.20 2.27 13.42
CA TYR A 705 -21.02 1.40 13.49
C TYR A 705 -21.10 0.41 14.65
N ILE A 706 -21.42 0.90 15.85
CA ILE A 706 -21.56 0.05 17.04
C ILE A 706 -22.65 -0.99 16.84
N GLU A 707 -23.82 -0.58 16.37
CA GLU A 707 -24.96 -1.49 16.14
C GLU A 707 -24.60 -2.56 15.11
N THR A 708 -24.00 -2.19 14.00
CA THR A 708 -23.61 -3.09 12.92
C THR A 708 -22.55 -4.09 13.39
N LYS A 709 -21.56 -3.63 14.13
CA LYS A 709 -20.48 -4.46 14.66
C LYS A 709 -20.98 -5.45 15.70
N GLU A 710 -21.89 -5.03 16.58
CA GLU A 710 -22.55 -5.93 17.56
C GLU A 710 -23.38 -7.01 16.85
N ARG A 711 -24.10 -6.66 15.80
CA ARG A 711 -24.83 -7.62 14.96
C ARG A 711 -23.87 -8.64 14.34
N MET A 712 -22.74 -8.20 13.87
CA MET A 712 -21.71 -9.04 13.27
C MET A 712 -21.15 -10.06 14.26
N TYR A 713 -20.90 -9.65 15.49
CA TYR A 713 -20.47 -10.57 16.55
C TYR A 713 -21.57 -11.60 16.91
N ARG A 714 -22.84 -11.21 16.91
CA ARG A 714 -23.94 -12.18 17.10
C ARG A 714 -24.04 -13.17 15.96
N ASP A 715 -23.95 -12.69 14.71
CA ASP A 715 -24.01 -13.52 13.51
C ASP A 715 -22.86 -14.52 13.43
N PHE A 716 -21.71 -14.18 14.00
CA PHE A 716 -20.54 -15.06 14.05
C PHE A 716 -20.83 -16.39 14.76
N GLU A 717 -21.75 -16.43 15.71
CA GLU A 717 -22.09 -17.65 16.45
C GLU A 717 -22.85 -18.68 15.59
N ASP A 718 -23.54 -18.26 14.54
CA ASP A 718 -24.08 -19.17 13.52
C ASP A 718 -22.97 -19.54 12.52
N ARG A 719 -22.20 -20.58 12.90
CA ARG A 719 -21.01 -20.97 12.15
C ARG A 719 -21.31 -21.44 10.73
N ASP A 720 -22.47 -22.03 10.49
CA ASP A 720 -22.85 -22.50 9.17
C ASP A 720 -23.15 -21.32 8.23
N GLU A 721 -23.96 -20.37 8.69
CA GLU A 721 -24.27 -19.17 7.92
C GLU A 721 -23.05 -18.26 7.76
N TRP A 722 -22.24 -18.10 8.81
CA TRP A 722 -21.00 -17.33 8.72
C TRP A 722 -20.06 -17.89 7.65
N ASN A 723 -19.84 -19.19 7.64
CA ASN A 723 -18.97 -19.85 6.67
C ASN A 723 -19.56 -19.85 5.25
N ALA A 724 -20.87 -19.86 5.11
CA ALA A 724 -21.52 -19.68 3.80
C ALA A 724 -21.20 -18.28 3.22
N LYS A 725 -21.22 -17.24 4.06
CA LYS A 725 -20.80 -15.89 3.69
C LYS A 725 -19.32 -15.84 3.33
N VAL A 726 -18.47 -16.54 4.09
CA VAL A 726 -17.02 -16.65 3.83
C VAL A 726 -16.77 -17.27 2.45
N VAL A 727 -17.41 -18.37 2.13
CA VAL A 727 -17.31 -19.04 0.82
C VAL A 727 -17.71 -18.09 -0.30
N THR A 728 -18.82 -17.36 -0.14
CA THR A 728 -19.28 -16.39 -1.16
C THR A 728 -18.25 -15.28 -1.38
N ASN A 729 -17.65 -14.75 -0.31
CA ASN A 729 -16.62 -13.72 -0.42
C ASN A 729 -15.37 -14.23 -1.17
N ILE A 730 -14.85 -15.39 -0.80
CA ILE A 730 -13.70 -15.99 -1.50
C ILE A 730 -14.02 -16.22 -2.97
N ALA A 731 -15.19 -16.80 -3.27
CA ALA A 731 -15.61 -17.08 -4.63
C ALA A 731 -15.64 -15.83 -5.52
N MET A 732 -16.08 -14.71 -4.97
CA MET A 732 -16.24 -13.46 -5.72
C MET A 732 -14.97 -12.57 -5.71
N ALA A 733 -13.91 -12.98 -5.01
CA ALA A 733 -12.67 -12.20 -4.90
C ALA A 733 -11.82 -12.22 -6.17
N GLY A 734 -12.12 -13.10 -7.13
CA GLY A 734 -11.36 -13.21 -8.37
C GLY A 734 -11.28 -11.91 -9.19
N PHE A 735 -12.32 -11.10 -9.14
CA PHE A 735 -12.36 -9.78 -9.78
C PHE A 735 -11.20 -8.88 -9.31
N PHE A 736 -10.74 -9.03 -8.08
CA PHE A 736 -9.68 -8.21 -7.50
C PHE A 736 -8.27 -8.76 -7.73
N SER A 737 -8.09 -9.68 -8.69
CA SER A 737 -6.75 -10.04 -9.15
C SER A 737 -6.09 -8.86 -9.86
N SER A 738 -4.84 -8.56 -9.51
CA SER A 738 -4.06 -7.54 -10.22
C SER A 738 -3.76 -7.94 -11.68
N ASP A 739 -3.86 -9.22 -12.01
CA ASP A 739 -3.74 -9.67 -13.41
C ASP A 739 -4.87 -9.07 -14.25
N ARG A 740 -6.12 -9.12 -13.76
CA ARG A 740 -7.25 -8.44 -14.41
C ARG A 740 -7.00 -6.94 -14.53
N THR A 741 -6.52 -6.31 -13.46
CA THR A 741 -6.25 -4.86 -13.45
C THR A 741 -5.23 -4.51 -14.56
N ILE A 742 -4.14 -5.24 -14.65
CA ILE A 742 -3.10 -4.98 -15.65
C ILE A 742 -3.57 -5.28 -17.07
N GLU A 743 -4.39 -6.30 -17.27
CA GLU A 743 -5.06 -6.54 -18.57
C GLU A 743 -5.90 -5.33 -18.98
N ASP A 744 -6.64 -4.73 -18.04
CA ASP A 744 -7.43 -3.52 -18.30
C ASP A 744 -6.54 -2.32 -18.64
N TYR A 745 -5.46 -2.08 -17.90
CA TYR A 745 -4.48 -1.03 -18.22
C TYR A 745 -3.88 -1.24 -19.60
N ASN A 746 -3.47 -2.46 -19.92
CA ASN A 746 -2.85 -2.75 -21.21
C ASN A 746 -3.83 -2.57 -22.37
N ARG A 747 -5.04 -3.08 -22.26
CA ARG A 747 -6.06 -2.98 -23.29
C ARG A 747 -6.42 -1.52 -23.59
N ASP A 748 -6.63 -0.72 -22.56
CA ASP A 748 -7.24 0.60 -22.66
C ASP A 748 -6.22 1.74 -22.72
N ILE A 749 -5.05 1.58 -22.10
CA ILE A 749 -4.06 2.66 -21.91
C ILE A 749 -2.74 2.34 -22.59
N TRP A 750 -2.03 1.29 -22.16
CA TRP A 750 -0.66 1.05 -22.59
C TRP A 750 -0.54 0.48 -23.99
N LYS A 751 -1.41 -0.43 -24.37
CA LYS A 751 -1.42 -1.11 -25.68
C LYS A 751 -0.06 -1.69 -26.02
N LEU A 752 0.53 -2.41 -25.07
CA LEU A 752 1.77 -3.17 -25.24
C LEU A 752 1.49 -4.42 -26.08
N ASN A 753 2.45 -4.78 -26.92
CA ASN A 753 2.35 -5.95 -27.78
C ASN A 753 2.98 -7.18 -27.13
#